data_ddcf6ebed4c5a83189b3e99214f232db
#
_entry.id   ddcf6ebed4c5a83189b3e99214f232db
#
_cell.length_a   1.000
_cell.length_b   1.000
_cell.length_c   1.000
_cell.angle_alpha   90.00
_cell.angle_beta   90.00
_cell.angle_gamma   90.00
#
_symmetry.space_group_name_H-M   'P 1'
#
loop_
_entity.id
_entity.type
_entity.pdbx_description
1 polymer ?
#
loop_
_entity_poly.entity_id
_entity_poly.type
_entity_poly.pdbx_seq_one_letter_code
_entity_poly.pdbx_strand_id
1 'polypeptide(L)'
;MSTPATGDGAKVWGGEGCGRGPITTALDQDRRPYHRVMGRLGPGLAREVGLAADAVSAARAGHVRAYDKARAAGDIEAMAEAALGLAATQTFGTVPGRVPAFLHEAYSLARGEQRARLAVALARAWAYGYDPARAARFAAEALAYAEAHDDPPLLAAALDARLLVHWGPDDLDERLAITARLEDTVAHVADVEPRMSAHLWRLTTALECLDLPVVRRQVRALDLLAAESGTARVRFFAASRRGMSALLTGDLDAAGRALREVAAAGAEAGEADTPLIGHMLAAGIARQAGDVAALAREAAWYEDFGVHEAVPWVVAEAALLWVAAGELDRARGLLHQVAGPDFSGIARDLDWLLTMAELTEVAVATGTTALAQTAMSLLAAYAGRGVANGGAAFAGVVSDYLYQASELLGTGDAQQWAARAAGEYERLGASWWLRRLPPAVPGQEATVARVGGGRPEAHPAVARPGAAQPGVVHLRPGGGGIWWVGREGAVTAIRDVKGLHYLRIMLQRPGADIPAIDLSDAVAGHPGAGVTGRDVGEMLDKQALSAYRRRLAEIDTDLDEARSWADTGRAAKLAAERDALLGQLRAATGLGGRPRVPGSAHERARIAVRKAIVSAIDRVAAADLSLGRLLSDTVTTGAICRYDPDPDRPVRWVLSPG
;
A
#
# COMPACT_ATOMS: atom_id res chain seq x y z
N MET A 1 -7.75 0.52 67.03
CA MET A 1 -6.52 0.08 66.40
C MET A 1 -6.93 -0.68 65.14
N SER A 2 -7.08 0.03 64.05
CA SER A 2 -7.69 -0.47 62.82
C SER A 2 -6.67 -0.35 61.71
N THR A 3 -6.36 -1.45 61.07
CA THR A 3 -5.60 -1.53 59.83
C THR A 3 -6.52 -1.26 58.63
N PRO A 4 -6.08 -0.54 57.61
CA PRO A 4 -6.85 -0.42 56.37
C PRO A 4 -6.47 -1.53 55.39
N ALA A 5 -7.50 -2.07 54.74
CA ALA A 5 -7.43 -3.06 53.70
C ALA A 5 -7.07 -2.43 52.35
N THR A 6 -6.14 -3.05 51.68
CA THR A 6 -5.82 -2.85 50.26
C THR A 6 -6.90 -3.47 49.40
N GLY A 7 -7.53 -2.68 48.52
CA GLY A 7 -8.51 -3.14 47.56
C GLY A 7 -7.92 -3.27 46.18
N ASP A 8 -7.68 -4.50 45.79
CA ASP A 8 -7.31 -4.92 44.43
C ASP A 8 -8.58 -4.89 43.56
N GLY A 9 -8.61 -4.07 42.54
CA GLY A 9 -9.75 -3.88 41.63
C GLY A 9 -9.62 -4.56 40.29
N ALA A 10 -9.36 -5.88 40.28
CA ALA A 10 -9.51 -6.67 39.07
C ALA A 10 -11.00 -6.94 38.79
N LYS A 11 -11.57 -6.32 37.77
CA LYS A 11 -12.92 -6.61 37.29
C LYS A 11 -12.93 -7.96 36.57
N VAL A 12 -13.28 -8.99 37.34
CA VAL A 12 -13.67 -10.32 36.85
C VAL A 12 -15.06 -10.20 36.19
N TRP A 13 -15.18 -10.60 34.94
CA TRP A 13 -16.47 -10.80 34.27
C TRP A 13 -17.09 -12.11 34.78
N GLY A 14 -17.85 -12.03 35.84
CA GLY A 14 -18.72 -13.11 36.31
C GLY A 14 -20.07 -13.00 35.61
N GLY A 15 -20.51 -14.09 34.96
CA GLY A 15 -21.83 -14.19 34.39
C GLY A 15 -22.88 -14.34 35.47
N GLU A 16 -23.95 -13.56 35.32
CA GLU A 16 -25.27 -13.95 35.81
C GLU A 16 -26.36 -13.07 35.15
N GLY A 17 -27.41 -13.71 34.63
CA GLY A 17 -28.73 -13.12 34.48
C GLY A 17 -28.99 -12.28 33.22
N CYS A 18 -29.13 -12.92 32.06
CA CYS A 18 -29.66 -12.28 30.85
C CYS A 18 -31.16 -12.04 30.98
N GLY A 19 -31.54 -10.87 31.53
CA GLY A 19 -32.89 -10.33 31.45
C GLY A 19 -33.19 -9.91 30.00
N ARG A 20 -34.24 -10.48 29.39
CA ARG A 20 -34.72 -10.17 28.04
C ARG A 20 -35.28 -8.77 27.98
N GLY A 21 -34.48 -7.77 27.53
CA GLY A 21 -34.96 -6.47 27.06
C GLY A 21 -34.66 -6.29 25.58
N PRO A 22 -35.43 -5.57 24.80
CA PRO A 22 -35.27 -5.46 23.36
C PRO A 22 -33.94 -4.77 23.01
N ILE A 23 -33.14 -5.44 22.17
CA ILE A 23 -31.81 -5.05 21.70
C ILE A 23 -31.82 -3.74 20.87
N THR A 24 -32.98 -3.23 20.52
CA THR A 24 -33.22 -2.05 19.66
C THR A 24 -32.68 -0.73 20.23
N THR A 25 -32.51 -0.61 21.55
CA THR A 25 -32.17 0.68 22.20
C THR A 25 -30.65 0.99 22.16
N ALA A 26 -29.78 0.01 21.99
CA ALA A 26 -28.34 0.25 21.98
C ALA A 26 -27.80 0.68 20.58
N LEU A 27 -28.51 0.34 19.51
CA LEU A 27 -28.14 0.74 18.13
C LEU A 27 -28.48 2.21 17.81
N ASP A 28 -29.40 2.82 18.58
CA ASP A 28 -29.79 4.22 18.39
C ASP A 28 -28.80 5.21 19.04
N GLN A 29 -27.92 4.75 19.92
CA GLN A 29 -26.86 5.57 20.51
C GLN A 29 -25.69 5.81 19.57
N ASP A 30 -25.45 4.94 18.56
CA ASP A 30 -24.42 5.10 17.53
C ASP A 30 -24.73 6.22 16.49
N ARG A 31 -25.94 6.77 16.48
CA ARG A 31 -26.38 7.77 15.49
C ARG A 31 -26.04 9.22 15.84
N ARG A 32 -25.81 9.54 17.11
CA ARG A 32 -25.77 10.93 17.57
C ARG A 32 -24.51 11.75 17.27
N PRO A 33 -23.29 11.20 17.24
CA PRO A 33 -22.10 11.99 16.92
C PRO A 33 -22.01 12.36 15.44
N TYR A 34 -22.33 11.41 14.55
CA TYR A 34 -22.19 11.56 13.10
C TYR A 34 -22.99 12.73 12.52
N HIS A 35 -24.26 12.88 12.88
CA HIS A 35 -25.13 13.93 12.34
C HIS A 35 -24.79 15.35 12.84
N ARG A 36 -24.13 15.47 13.99
CA ARG A 36 -23.77 16.78 14.55
C ARG A 36 -22.53 17.39 13.92
N VAL A 37 -21.61 16.54 13.44
CA VAL A 37 -20.32 16.94 12.89
C VAL A 37 -20.41 17.26 11.38
N MET A 38 -21.32 16.59 10.68
CA MET A 38 -21.47 16.67 9.22
C MET A 38 -21.87 18.05 8.67
N GLY A 39 -22.40 18.94 9.48
CA GLY A 39 -22.71 20.32 9.07
C GLY A 39 -21.49 21.22 8.80
N ARG A 40 -20.28 20.69 8.99
CA ARG A 40 -19.02 21.45 8.87
C ARG A 40 -18.20 21.12 7.61
N LEU A 41 -18.53 20.05 6.90
CA LEU A 41 -17.97 19.74 5.57
C LEU A 41 -18.66 20.59 4.50
N GLY A 42 -18.00 20.81 3.36
CA GLY A 42 -18.68 21.40 2.21
C GLY A 42 -19.95 20.59 1.86
N PRO A 43 -21.06 21.22 1.45
CA PRO A 43 -22.38 20.58 1.39
C PRO A 43 -22.44 19.29 0.57
N GLY A 44 -21.62 19.16 -0.48
CA GLY A 44 -21.53 17.96 -1.31
C GLY A 44 -20.82 16.81 -0.60
N LEU A 45 -19.64 17.06 -0.07
CA LEU A 45 -18.82 16.05 0.62
C LEU A 45 -19.49 15.55 1.89
N ALA A 46 -20.08 16.47 2.69
CA ALA A 46 -20.86 16.12 3.87
C ALA A 46 -22.02 15.18 3.56
N ARG A 47 -22.69 15.39 2.41
CA ARG A 47 -23.80 14.53 1.97
C ARG A 47 -23.33 13.13 1.60
N GLU A 48 -22.24 13.00 0.81
CA GLU A 48 -21.73 11.70 0.35
C GLU A 48 -21.19 10.87 1.51
N VAL A 49 -20.42 11.49 2.40
CA VAL A 49 -19.91 10.85 3.62
C VAL A 49 -21.06 10.42 4.54
N GLY A 50 -22.12 11.25 4.67
CA GLY A 50 -23.34 10.90 5.43
C GLY A 50 -24.07 9.70 4.84
N LEU A 51 -24.20 9.64 3.52
CA LEU A 51 -24.82 8.50 2.84
C LEU A 51 -24.04 7.19 3.06
N ALA A 52 -22.71 7.25 3.04
CA ALA A 52 -21.87 6.09 3.34
C ALA A 52 -22.06 5.59 4.78
N ALA A 53 -22.09 6.51 5.76
CA ALA A 53 -22.31 6.17 7.16
C ALA A 53 -23.69 5.55 7.42
N ASP A 54 -24.73 6.09 6.78
CA ASP A 54 -26.09 5.55 6.88
C ASP A 54 -26.18 4.15 6.25
N ALA A 55 -25.52 3.93 5.11
CA ALA A 55 -25.46 2.63 4.45
C ALA A 55 -24.75 1.58 5.32
N VAL A 56 -23.61 1.91 5.92
CA VAL A 56 -22.89 1.04 6.85
C VAL A 56 -23.73 0.70 8.08
N SER A 57 -24.39 1.69 8.67
CA SER A 57 -25.27 1.48 9.81
C SER A 57 -26.45 0.56 9.48
N ALA A 58 -27.06 0.73 8.31
CA ALA A 58 -28.15 -0.13 7.83
C ALA A 58 -27.67 -1.57 7.57
N ALA A 59 -26.49 -1.74 6.95
CA ALA A 59 -25.86 -3.04 6.71
C ALA A 59 -25.56 -3.77 8.03
N ARG A 60 -24.95 -3.07 9.00
CA ARG A 60 -24.66 -3.59 10.34
C ARG A 60 -25.92 -4.10 11.03
N ALA A 61 -26.99 -3.30 11.05
CA ALA A 61 -28.29 -3.70 11.59
C ALA A 61 -28.90 -4.91 10.83
N GLY A 62 -28.70 -4.99 9.52
CA GLY A 62 -29.10 -6.11 8.67
C GLY A 62 -28.39 -7.40 9.08
N HIS A 63 -27.08 -7.37 9.23
CA HIS A 63 -26.28 -8.54 9.65
C HIS A 63 -26.62 -9.02 11.05
N VAL A 64 -26.85 -8.11 12.00
CA VAL A 64 -27.31 -8.50 13.36
C VAL A 64 -28.65 -9.22 13.30
N ARG A 65 -29.63 -8.70 12.55
CA ARG A 65 -30.93 -9.39 12.39
C ARG A 65 -30.80 -10.75 11.70
N ALA A 66 -29.94 -10.86 10.68
CA ALA A 66 -29.67 -12.12 10.00
C ALA A 66 -29.03 -13.13 10.96
N TYR A 67 -28.08 -12.69 11.78
CA TYR A 67 -27.43 -13.51 12.80
C TYR A 67 -28.44 -14.05 13.82
N ASP A 68 -29.29 -13.17 14.41
CA ASP A 68 -30.28 -13.57 15.40
C ASP A 68 -31.31 -14.56 14.81
N LYS A 69 -31.72 -14.38 13.55
CA LYS A 69 -32.60 -15.31 12.84
C LYS A 69 -31.93 -16.66 12.64
N ALA A 70 -30.68 -16.70 12.15
CA ALA A 70 -29.93 -17.93 11.94
C ALA A 70 -29.68 -18.68 13.25
N ARG A 71 -29.32 -17.95 14.32
CA ARG A 71 -29.16 -18.48 15.68
C ARG A 71 -30.41 -19.15 16.20
N ALA A 72 -31.57 -18.51 16.02
CA ALA A 72 -32.87 -19.07 16.45
C ALA A 72 -33.25 -20.34 15.65
N ALA A 73 -32.79 -20.45 14.40
CA ALA A 73 -32.99 -21.61 13.55
C ALA A 73 -31.95 -22.73 13.77
N GLY A 74 -30.86 -22.46 14.52
CA GLY A 74 -29.74 -23.39 14.67
C GLY A 74 -28.89 -23.53 13.38
N ASP A 75 -29.01 -22.59 12.46
CA ASP A 75 -28.28 -22.58 11.18
C ASP A 75 -26.88 -21.96 11.37
N ILE A 76 -25.89 -22.85 11.57
CA ILE A 76 -24.50 -22.44 11.86
C ILE A 76 -23.86 -21.73 10.66
N GLU A 77 -24.18 -22.16 9.45
CA GLU A 77 -23.62 -21.58 8.23
C GLU A 77 -24.09 -20.12 8.06
N ALA A 78 -25.40 -19.91 8.16
CA ALA A 78 -25.98 -18.56 8.09
C ALA A 78 -25.52 -17.67 9.27
N MET A 79 -25.30 -18.23 10.47
CA MET A 79 -24.72 -17.48 11.59
C MET A 79 -23.29 -17.01 11.26
N ALA A 80 -22.47 -17.89 10.69
CA ALA A 80 -21.09 -17.55 10.34
C ALA A 80 -21.05 -16.46 9.25
N GLU A 81 -21.83 -16.58 8.19
CA GLU A 81 -21.90 -15.59 7.13
C GLU A 81 -22.40 -14.23 7.66
N ALA A 82 -23.39 -14.23 8.54
CA ALA A 82 -23.87 -12.98 9.14
C ALA A 82 -22.83 -12.33 10.07
N ALA A 83 -22.06 -13.13 10.83
CA ALA A 83 -20.98 -12.64 11.68
C ALA A 83 -19.80 -12.07 10.85
N LEU A 84 -19.44 -12.73 9.74
CA LEU A 84 -18.43 -12.28 8.80
C LEU A 84 -18.88 -10.97 8.11
N GLY A 85 -20.14 -10.89 7.67
CA GLY A 85 -20.71 -9.68 7.12
C GLY A 85 -20.72 -8.51 8.13
N LEU A 86 -21.01 -8.79 9.40
CA LEU A 86 -20.94 -7.78 10.46
C LEU A 86 -19.50 -7.29 10.66
N ALA A 87 -18.51 -8.18 10.67
CA ALA A 87 -17.09 -7.84 10.79
C ALA A 87 -16.60 -6.97 9.61
N ALA A 88 -17.12 -7.20 8.40
CA ALA A 88 -16.80 -6.41 7.22
C ALA A 88 -17.31 -4.95 7.28
N THR A 89 -18.21 -4.62 8.20
CA THR A 89 -18.71 -3.25 8.40
C THR A 89 -17.84 -2.43 9.38
N GLN A 90 -16.74 -2.98 9.87
CA GLN A 90 -15.90 -2.29 10.84
C GLN A 90 -14.98 -1.29 10.15
N THR A 91 -14.91 -0.06 10.67
CA THR A 91 -13.96 0.96 10.26
C THR A 91 -12.55 0.58 10.72
N PHE A 92 -11.58 0.78 9.85
CA PHE A 92 -10.18 0.50 10.10
C PHE A 92 -9.65 1.26 11.33
N GLY A 93 -8.90 0.55 12.20
CA GLY A 93 -8.29 1.15 13.39
C GLY A 93 -9.24 1.52 14.52
N THR A 94 -10.55 1.26 14.40
CA THR A 94 -11.51 1.50 15.49
C THR A 94 -11.74 0.26 16.35
N VAL A 95 -12.14 0.48 17.61
CA VAL A 95 -12.44 -0.61 18.54
C VAL A 95 -13.63 -1.42 18.04
N PRO A 96 -13.53 -2.78 17.97
CA PRO A 96 -14.53 -3.63 17.32
C PRO A 96 -15.85 -3.77 18.08
N GLY A 97 -16.00 -3.19 19.25
CA GLY A 97 -17.21 -3.23 20.06
C GLY A 97 -17.70 -4.65 20.32
N ARG A 98 -18.92 -4.97 19.86
CA ARG A 98 -19.54 -6.30 20.05
C ARG A 98 -19.21 -7.33 18.96
N VAL A 99 -18.55 -6.94 17.89
CA VAL A 99 -18.21 -7.83 16.76
C VAL A 99 -17.50 -9.11 17.21
N PRO A 100 -16.49 -9.07 18.10
CA PRO A 100 -15.85 -10.28 18.59
C PRO A 100 -16.80 -11.27 19.25
N ALA A 101 -17.86 -10.82 19.92
CA ALA A 101 -18.82 -11.73 20.56
C ALA A 101 -19.61 -12.57 19.54
N PHE A 102 -20.08 -11.95 18.46
CA PHE A 102 -20.77 -12.67 17.37
C PHE A 102 -19.83 -13.65 16.66
N LEU A 103 -18.60 -13.21 16.37
CA LEU A 103 -17.59 -14.03 15.74
C LEU A 103 -17.22 -15.24 16.62
N HIS A 104 -17.01 -15.06 17.93
CA HIS A 104 -16.66 -16.14 18.86
C HIS A 104 -17.76 -17.19 19.00
N GLU A 105 -19.02 -16.76 19.08
CA GLU A 105 -20.15 -17.70 19.16
C GLU A 105 -20.22 -18.54 17.88
N ALA A 106 -20.20 -17.93 16.70
CA ALA A 106 -20.20 -18.63 15.42
C ALA A 106 -18.96 -19.55 15.29
N TYR A 107 -17.76 -19.06 15.62
CA TYR A 107 -16.51 -19.81 15.59
C TYR A 107 -16.54 -21.06 16.47
N SER A 108 -17.18 -21.01 17.64
CA SER A 108 -17.28 -22.16 18.55
C SER A 108 -18.09 -23.33 17.96
N LEU A 109 -19.03 -23.01 17.07
CA LEU A 109 -19.94 -23.97 16.44
C LEU A 109 -19.42 -24.44 15.06
N ALA A 110 -18.75 -23.56 14.32
CA ALA A 110 -18.25 -23.82 12.98
C ALA A 110 -17.12 -24.85 12.93
N ARG A 111 -16.93 -25.49 11.76
CA ARG A 111 -15.88 -26.47 11.47
C ARG A 111 -15.22 -26.18 10.13
N GLY A 112 -14.05 -26.78 9.90
CA GLY A 112 -13.35 -26.74 8.61
C GLY A 112 -13.05 -25.33 8.14
N GLU A 113 -13.23 -25.07 6.86
CA GLU A 113 -12.99 -23.79 6.20
C GLU A 113 -13.74 -22.62 6.85
N GLN A 114 -15.03 -22.82 7.17
CA GLN A 114 -15.84 -21.77 7.78
C GLN A 114 -15.26 -21.32 9.13
N ARG A 115 -14.76 -22.26 9.95
CA ARG A 115 -14.07 -21.96 11.19
C ARG A 115 -12.79 -21.16 10.94
N ALA A 116 -12.02 -21.50 9.90
CA ALA A 116 -10.80 -20.79 9.53
C ALA A 116 -11.10 -19.36 9.04
N ARG A 117 -12.15 -19.15 8.24
CA ARG A 117 -12.63 -17.82 7.83
C ARG A 117 -13.03 -16.96 9.04
N LEU A 118 -13.73 -17.54 10.02
CA LEU A 118 -14.06 -16.86 11.27
C LEU A 118 -12.81 -16.55 12.11
N ALA A 119 -11.80 -17.42 12.10
CA ALA A 119 -10.51 -17.15 12.76
C ALA A 119 -9.79 -15.95 12.12
N VAL A 120 -9.79 -15.80 10.79
CA VAL A 120 -9.29 -14.58 10.11
C VAL A 120 -10.00 -13.34 10.63
N ALA A 121 -11.34 -13.35 10.67
CA ALA A 121 -12.13 -12.21 11.14
C ALA A 121 -11.87 -11.90 12.63
N LEU A 122 -11.72 -12.93 13.47
CA LEU A 122 -11.35 -12.77 14.88
C LEU A 122 -9.94 -12.20 15.05
N ALA A 123 -8.97 -12.62 14.24
CA ALA A 123 -7.62 -12.08 14.27
C ALA A 123 -7.65 -10.57 13.98
N ARG A 124 -8.37 -10.14 12.94
CA ARG A 124 -8.55 -8.71 12.61
C ARG A 124 -9.25 -7.95 13.74
N ALA A 125 -10.36 -8.48 14.26
CA ALA A 125 -11.11 -7.83 15.32
C ALA A 125 -10.28 -7.66 16.61
N TRP A 126 -9.47 -8.64 16.98
CA TRP A 126 -8.61 -8.53 18.16
C TRP A 126 -7.36 -7.68 17.93
N ALA A 127 -6.83 -7.58 16.70
CA ALA A 127 -5.80 -6.62 16.37
C ALA A 127 -6.29 -5.18 16.62
N TYR A 128 -7.48 -4.82 16.16
CA TYR A 128 -8.12 -3.53 16.44
C TYR A 128 -8.63 -3.40 17.89
N GLY A 129 -8.86 -4.51 18.57
CA GLY A 129 -9.23 -4.55 19.98
C GLY A 129 -8.05 -4.46 20.94
N TYR A 130 -6.85 -4.16 20.45
CA TYR A 130 -5.61 -4.03 21.22
C TYR A 130 -5.26 -5.29 22.03
N ASP A 131 -5.58 -6.49 21.50
CA ASP A 131 -5.16 -7.77 22.07
C ASP A 131 -4.35 -8.58 21.03
N PRO A 132 -3.08 -8.22 20.82
CA PRO A 132 -2.24 -8.84 19.79
C PRO A 132 -1.99 -10.33 20.05
N ALA A 133 -2.02 -10.78 21.31
CA ALA A 133 -1.82 -12.19 21.63
C ALA A 133 -3.01 -13.06 21.14
N ARG A 134 -4.24 -12.58 21.31
CA ARG A 134 -5.42 -13.26 20.74
C ARG A 134 -5.44 -13.18 19.23
N ALA A 135 -5.14 -12.03 18.67
CA ALA A 135 -5.05 -11.82 17.22
C ALA A 135 -4.05 -12.81 16.60
N ALA A 136 -2.84 -12.92 17.16
CA ALA A 136 -1.80 -13.84 16.69
C ALA A 136 -2.25 -15.30 16.71
N ARG A 137 -2.93 -15.73 17.77
CA ARG A 137 -3.44 -17.10 17.88
C ARG A 137 -4.42 -17.44 16.76
N PHE A 138 -5.39 -16.56 16.48
CA PHE A 138 -6.39 -16.81 15.45
C PHE A 138 -5.79 -16.72 14.04
N ALA A 139 -4.86 -15.79 13.81
CA ALA A 139 -4.13 -15.69 12.54
C ALA A 139 -3.31 -16.97 12.27
N ALA A 140 -2.62 -17.51 13.29
CA ALA A 140 -1.86 -18.74 13.17
C ALA A 140 -2.75 -19.96 12.88
N GLU A 141 -3.93 -20.07 13.53
CA GLU A 141 -4.89 -21.15 13.27
C GLU A 141 -5.41 -21.10 11.82
N ALA A 142 -5.79 -19.92 11.34
CA ALA A 142 -6.26 -19.75 9.97
C ALA A 142 -5.17 -20.07 8.94
N LEU A 143 -3.93 -19.60 9.18
CA LEU A 143 -2.78 -19.88 8.32
C LEU A 143 -2.49 -21.37 8.22
N ALA A 144 -2.43 -22.07 9.35
CA ALA A 144 -2.18 -23.51 9.39
C ALA A 144 -3.27 -24.31 8.64
N TYR A 145 -4.52 -23.88 8.74
CA TYR A 145 -5.62 -24.51 8.01
C TYR A 145 -5.48 -24.30 6.49
N ALA A 146 -5.22 -23.06 6.06
CA ALA A 146 -5.09 -22.72 4.64
C ALA A 146 -3.91 -23.47 3.98
N GLU A 147 -2.77 -23.58 4.66
CA GLU A 147 -1.61 -24.34 4.20
C GLU A 147 -1.88 -25.84 4.09
N ALA A 148 -2.59 -26.41 5.07
CA ALA A 148 -2.91 -27.84 5.08
C ALA A 148 -3.90 -28.27 3.98
N HIS A 149 -4.70 -27.32 3.46
CA HIS A 149 -5.76 -27.59 2.47
C HIS A 149 -5.45 -27.03 1.08
N ASP A 150 -4.27 -26.40 0.89
CA ASP A 150 -3.86 -25.74 -0.36
C ASP A 150 -4.94 -24.78 -0.90
N ASP A 151 -5.38 -23.85 -0.01
CA ASP A 151 -6.45 -22.88 -0.26
C ASP A 151 -5.84 -21.46 -0.42
N PRO A 152 -5.50 -21.02 -1.65
CA PRO A 152 -4.85 -19.74 -1.86
C PRO A 152 -5.70 -18.51 -1.44
N PRO A 153 -7.02 -18.45 -1.65
CA PRO A 153 -7.85 -17.36 -1.15
C PRO A 153 -7.83 -17.24 0.38
N LEU A 154 -7.97 -18.34 1.10
CA LEU A 154 -7.91 -18.34 2.55
C LEU A 154 -6.49 -18.08 3.06
N LEU A 155 -5.46 -18.56 2.35
CA LEU A 155 -4.06 -18.25 2.65
C LEU A 155 -3.80 -16.75 2.55
N ALA A 156 -4.28 -16.10 1.49
CA ALA A 156 -4.15 -14.66 1.33
C ALA A 156 -4.85 -13.89 2.48
N ALA A 157 -6.06 -14.29 2.86
CA ALA A 157 -6.80 -13.70 3.97
C ALA A 157 -6.10 -13.91 5.33
N ALA A 158 -5.50 -15.09 5.55
CA ALA A 158 -4.73 -15.38 6.77
C ALA A 158 -3.42 -14.58 6.84
N LEU A 159 -2.74 -14.40 5.71
CA LEU A 159 -1.54 -13.55 5.62
C LEU A 159 -1.88 -12.07 5.86
N ASP A 160 -2.99 -11.57 5.31
CA ASP A 160 -3.50 -10.22 5.59
C ASP A 160 -3.77 -10.01 7.09
N ALA A 161 -4.46 -10.97 7.74
CA ALA A 161 -4.69 -10.91 9.18
C ALA A 161 -3.38 -10.96 9.99
N ARG A 162 -2.39 -11.73 9.53
CA ARG A 162 -1.07 -11.79 10.16
C ARG A 162 -0.28 -10.49 10.02
N LEU A 163 -0.42 -9.78 8.91
CA LEU A 163 0.17 -8.45 8.73
C LEU A 163 -0.37 -7.44 9.74
N LEU A 164 -1.66 -7.51 10.08
CA LEU A 164 -2.23 -6.67 11.14
C LEU A 164 -1.64 -6.99 12.52
N VAL A 165 -1.39 -8.27 12.82
CA VAL A 165 -0.76 -8.69 14.08
C VAL A 165 0.67 -8.17 14.21
N HIS A 166 1.42 -8.15 13.11
CA HIS A 166 2.81 -7.70 13.06
C HIS A 166 2.97 -6.24 12.62
N TRP A 167 1.93 -5.42 12.74
CA TRP A 167 2.01 -4.02 12.33
C TRP A 167 2.59 -3.09 13.43
N GLY A 168 3.17 -3.65 14.45
CA GLY A 168 3.90 -2.89 15.45
C GLY A 168 5.21 -2.28 14.91
N PRO A 169 5.80 -1.32 15.63
CA PRO A 169 7.01 -0.63 15.19
C PRO A 169 8.23 -1.55 15.10
N ASP A 170 8.22 -2.68 15.80
CA ASP A 170 9.37 -3.59 15.93
C ASP A 170 9.38 -4.70 14.85
N ASP A 171 8.27 -4.91 14.14
CA ASP A 171 8.04 -6.08 13.27
C ASP A 171 8.23 -5.79 11.76
N LEU A 172 8.98 -4.77 11.37
CA LEU A 172 9.10 -4.39 9.95
C LEU A 172 9.64 -5.51 9.06
N ASP A 173 10.67 -6.23 9.51
CA ASP A 173 11.28 -7.31 8.74
C ASP A 173 10.30 -8.47 8.52
N GLU A 174 9.53 -8.83 9.56
CA GLU A 174 8.47 -9.85 9.46
C GLU A 174 7.36 -9.38 8.51
N ARG A 175 6.94 -8.10 8.58
CA ARG A 175 5.96 -7.54 7.61
C ARG A 175 6.45 -7.60 6.18
N LEU A 176 7.72 -7.31 5.93
CA LEU A 176 8.31 -7.41 4.59
C LEU A 176 8.26 -8.85 4.06
N ALA A 177 8.58 -9.83 4.91
CA ALA A 177 8.53 -11.24 4.56
C ALA A 177 7.08 -11.72 4.29
N ILE A 178 6.14 -11.36 5.16
CA ILE A 178 4.72 -11.72 4.99
C ILE A 178 4.14 -11.05 3.74
N THR A 179 4.47 -9.77 3.49
CA THR A 179 4.00 -9.03 2.31
C THR A 179 4.51 -9.67 1.00
N ALA A 180 5.77 -10.09 0.96
CA ALA A 180 6.31 -10.79 -0.21
C ALA A 180 5.57 -12.11 -0.46
N ARG A 181 5.30 -12.89 0.61
CA ARG A 181 4.53 -14.13 0.51
C ARG A 181 3.08 -13.87 0.05
N LEU A 182 2.46 -12.79 0.53
CA LEU A 182 1.11 -12.39 0.10
C LEU A 182 1.08 -12.03 -1.39
N GLU A 183 2.07 -11.25 -1.90
CA GLU A 183 2.20 -10.93 -3.32
C GLU A 183 2.29 -12.22 -4.18
N ASP A 184 3.12 -13.19 -3.76
CA ASP A 184 3.25 -14.47 -4.46
C ASP A 184 1.93 -15.28 -4.43
N THR A 185 1.23 -15.27 -3.29
CA THR A 185 -0.04 -16.00 -3.13
C THR A 185 -1.11 -15.43 -4.04
N VAL A 186 -1.29 -14.09 -4.07
CA VAL A 186 -2.36 -13.46 -4.84
C VAL A 186 -2.11 -13.45 -6.36
N ALA A 187 -0.89 -13.76 -6.80
CA ALA A 187 -0.60 -13.94 -8.22
C ALA A 187 -1.43 -15.06 -8.86
N HIS A 188 -1.96 -15.96 -8.06
CA HIS A 188 -2.77 -17.13 -8.48
C HIS A 188 -4.23 -17.03 -8.02
N VAL A 189 -4.65 -15.89 -7.43
CA VAL A 189 -6.01 -15.66 -6.93
C VAL A 189 -6.73 -14.71 -7.89
N ALA A 190 -7.90 -15.15 -8.38
CA ALA A 190 -8.72 -14.33 -9.30
C ALA A 190 -9.47 -13.21 -8.56
N ASP A 191 -9.77 -13.40 -7.28
CA ASP A 191 -10.49 -12.42 -6.46
C ASP A 191 -9.71 -11.11 -6.35
N VAL A 192 -10.41 -10.00 -6.55
CA VAL A 192 -9.85 -8.65 -6.55
C VAL A 192 -9.47 -8.17 -5.16
N GLU A 193 -10.18 -8.60 -4.11
CA GLU A 193 -9.96 -8.13 -2.74
C GLU A 193 -8.57 -8.52 -2.19
N PRO A 194 -8.13 -9.79 -2.27
CA PRO A 194 -6.78 -10.16 -1.84
C PRO A 194 -5.68 -9.47 -2.66
N ARG A 195 -5.90 -9.26 -3.97
CA ARG A 195 -4.96 -8.54 -4.86
C ARG A 195 -4.83 -7.07 -4.43
N MET A 196 -5.96 -6.42 -4.14
CA MET A 196 -5.98 -5.05 -3.62
C MET A 196 -5.24 -4.98 -2.28
N SER A 197 -5.53 -5.89 -1.34
CA SER A 197 -4.88 -5.92 -0.03
C SER A 197 -3.35 -6.06 -0.15
N ALA A 198 -2.86 -6.93 -1.03
CA ALA A 198 -1.43 -7.09 -1.28
C ALA A 198 -0.78 -5.78 -1.76
N HIS A 199 -1.42 -5.05 -2.68
CA HIS A 199 -0.93 -3.74 -3.14
C HIS A 199 -0.92 -2.69 -2.01
N LEU A 200 -1.96 -2.67 -1.16
CA LEU A 200 -2.05 -1.75 -0.03
C LEU A 200 -0.94 -2.00 1.00
N TRP A 201 -0.69 -3.26 1.36
CA TRP A 201 0.37 -3.64 2.29
C TRP A 201 1.76 -3.33 1.73
N ARG A 202 1.98 -3.64 0.45
CA ARG A 202 3.25 -3.34 -0.21
C ARG A 202 3.53 -1.84 -0.27
N LEU A 203 2.50 -1.03 -0.51
CA LEU A 203 2.60 0.42 -0.50
C LEU A 203 2.94 0.93 0.91
N THR A 204 2.25 0.43 1.94
CA THR A 204 2.49 0.84 3.33
C THR A 204 3.94 0.54 3.76
N THR A 205 4.42 -0.69 3.53
CA THR A 205 5.81 -1.05 3.85
C THR A 205 6.83 -0.25 3.04
N ALA A 206 6.50 0.12 1.79
CA ALA A 206 7.37 0.94 0.95
C ALA A 206 7.48 2.39 1.46
N LEU A 207 6.39 2.96 1.99
CA LEU A 207 6.42 4.28 2.64
C LEU A 207 7.29 4.25 3.89
N GLU A 208 7.18 3.22 4.72
CA GLU A 208 8.02 3.06 5.91
C GLU A 208 9.50 2.88 5.56
N CYS A 209 9.81 2.17 4.46
CA CYS A 209 11.17 1.96 3.97
C CYS A 209 11.69 3.12 3.10
N LEU A 210 10.88 4.16 2.83
CA LEU A 210 11.20 5.29 1.96
C LEU A 210 11.57 4.85 0.53
N ASP A 211 10.87 3.84 -0.01
CA ASP A 211 11.08 3.28 -1.35
C ASP A 211 10.09 3.88 -2.36
N LEU A 212 10.41 5.07 -2.89
CA LEU A 212 9.57 5.79 -3.84
C LEU A 212 9.23 4.99 -5.12
N PRO A 213 10.17 4.26 -5.75
CA PRO A 213 9.85 3.41 -6.91
C PRO A 213 8.73 2.40 -6.62
N VAL A 214 8.77 1.75 -5.44
CA VAL A 214 7.73 0.82 -5.04
C VAL A 214 6.41 1.55 -4.76
N VAL A 215 6.44 2.68 -4.02
CA VAL A 215 5.24 3.50 -3.77
C VAL A 215 4.53 3.86 -5.08
N ARG A 216 5.26 4.42 -6.06
CA ARG A 216 4.71 4.80 -7.38
C ARG A 216 4.16 3.60 -8.14
N ARG A 217 4.83 2.46 -8.08
CA ARG A 217 4.37 1.22 -8.72
C ARG A 217 3.06 0.74 -8.12
N GLN A 218 2.95 0.72 -6.79
CA GLN A 218 1.75 0.23 -6.12
C GLN A 218 0.54 1.17 -6.32
N VAL A 219 0.74 2.48 -6.33
CA VAL A 219 -0.32 3.44 -6.70
C VAL A 219 -0.84 3.15 -8.12
N ARG A 220 0.07 2.97 -9.09
CA ARG A 220 -0.33 2.61 -10.46
C ARG A 220 -1.03 1.25 -10.56
N ALA A 221 -0.56 0.26 -9.79
CA ALA A 221 -1.18 -1.07 -9.77
C ALA A 221 -2.61 -1.02 -9.22
N LEU A 222 -2.86 -0.22 -8.18
CA LEU A 222 -4.21 0.02 -7.66
C LEU A 222 -5.11 0.71 -8.70
N ASP A 223 -4.59 1.68 -9.46
CA ASP A 223 -5.33 2.34 -10.53
C ASP A 223 -5.72 1.36 -11.65
N LEU A 224 -4.77 0.49 -12.04
CA LEU A 224 -5.04 -0.55 -13.05
C LEU A 224 -6.07 -1.56 -12.54
N LEU A 225 -5.94 -2.00 -11.28
CA LEU A 225 -6.90 -2.90 -10.66
C LEU A 225 -8.30 -2.29 -10.55
N ALA A 226 -8.40 -0.99 -10.25
CA ALA A 226 -9.66 -0.26 -10.24
C ALA A 226 -10.31 -0.18 -11.62
N ALA A 227 -9.50 0.05 -12.66
CA ALA A 227 -9.97 0.07 -14.04
C ALA A 227 -10.39 -1.32 -14.56
N GLU A 228 -9.65 -2.37 -14.17
CA GLU A 228 -9.92 -3.77 -14.52
C GLU A 228 -11.19 -4.30 -13.85
N SER A 229 -11.32 -4.11 -12.54
CA SER A 229 -12.42 -4.66 -11.75
C SER A 229 -13.73 -3.86 -11.89
N GLY A 230 -13.65 -2.56 -12.14
CA GLY A 230 -14.79 -1.65 -12.15
C GLY A 230 -15.50 -1.49 -10.80
N THR A 231 -14.99 -2.10 -9.72
CA THR A 231 -15.65 -2.07 -8.41
C THR A 231 -15.44 -0.74 -7.70
N ALA A 232 -16.49 -0.22 -7.08
CA ALA A 232 -16.45 1.05 -6.35
C ALA A 232 -15.44 1.01 -5.19
N ARG A 233 -15.31 -0.14 -4.52
CA ARG A 233 -14.40 -0.32 -3.40
C ARG A 233 -12.94 -0.19 -3.82
N VAL A 234 -12.53 -0.82 -4.92
CA VAL A 234 -11.14 -0.69 -5.42
C VAL A 234 -10.88 0.75 -5.90
N ARG A 235 -11.85 1.41 -6.54
CA ARG A 235 -11.74 2.84 -6.90
C ARG A 235 -11.53 3.74 -5.69
N PHE A 236 -12.24 3.46 -4.59
CA PHE A 236 -12.08 4.16 -3.31
C PHE A 236 -10.64 4.07 -2.79
N PHE A 237 -10.08 2.86 -2.68
CA PHE A 237 -8.72 2.68 -2.20
C PHE A 237 -7.66 3.23 -3.16
N ALA A 238 -7.84 3.08 -4.47
CA ALA A 238 -6.95 3.68 -5.46
C ALA A 238 -6.94 5.22 -5.37
N ALA A 239 -8.12 5.84 -5.27
CA ALA A 239 -8.25 7.28 -5.13
C ALA A 239 -7.59 7.81 -3.84
N SER A 240 -7.76 7.11 -2.71
CA SER A 240 -7.14 7.51 -1.45
C SER A 240 -5.61 7.51 -1.53
N ARG A 241 -5.01 6.51 -2.21
CA ARG A 241 -3.54 6.42 -2.39
C ARG A 241 -3.00 7.42 -3.40
N ARG A 242 -3.79 7.79 -4.42
CA ARG A 242 -3.46 8.94 -5.28
C ARG A 242 -3.47 10.25 -4.49
N GLY A 243 -4.46 10.44 -3.60
CA GLY A 243 -4.53 11.60 -2.71
C GLY A 243 -3.32 11.71 -1.80
N MET A 244 -2.93 10.64 -1.14
CA MET A 244 -1.70 10.55 -0.34
C MET A 244 -0.46 10.91 -1.18
N SER A 245 -0.32 10.33 -2.39
CA SER A 245 0.82 10.58 -3.28
C SER A 245 0.87 12.04 -3.75
N ALA A 246 -0.29 12.67 -3.99
CA ALA A 246 -0.38 14.09 -4.32
C ALA A 246 0.06 14.99 -3.15
N LEU A 247 -0.32 14.64 -1.92
CA LEU A 247 0.11 15.35 -0.72
C LEU A 247 1.60 15.19 -0.43
N LEU A 248 2.24 14.09 -0.80
CA LEU A 248 3.71 13.96 -0.71
C LEU A 248 4.43 15.06 -1.48
N THR A 249 3.95 15.37 -2.67
CA THR A 249 4.57 16.35 -3.57
C THR A 249 4.03 17.77 -3.39
N GLY A 250 2.90 17.94 -2.71
CA GLY A 250 2.22 19.23 -2.52
C GLY A 250 1.30 19.62 -3.68
N ASP A 251 0.83 18.64 -4.48
CA ASP A 251 -0.18 18.85 -5.54
C ASP A 251 -1.59 18.86 -4.94
N LEU A 252 -2.00 20.05 -4.44
CA LEU A 252 -3.30 20.21 -3.78
C LEU A 252 -4.48 20.03 -4.74
N ASP A 253 -4.32 20.34 -6.02
CA ASP A 253 -5.38 20.15 -7.01
C ASP A 253 -5.63 18.65 -7.25
N ALA A 254 -4.57 17.86 -7.38
CA ALA A 254 -4.69 16.40 -7.48
C ALA A 254 -5.26 15.79 -6.20
N ALA A 255 -4.81 16.25 -5.03
CA ALA A 255 -5.35 15.81 -3.74
C ALA A 255 -6.86 16.12 -3.61
N GLY A 256 -7.30 17.31 -4.03
CA GLY A 256 -8.70 17.72 -4.04
C GLY A 256 -9.55 16.89 -5.03
N ARG A 257 -9.02 16.49 -6.17
CA ARG A 257 -9.70 15.56 -7.09
C ARG A 257 -9.85 14.17 -6.47
N ALA A 258 -8.77 13.67 -5.86
CA ALA A 258 -8.78 12.38 -5.17
C ALA A 258 -9.78 12.34 -4.01
N LEU A 259 -9.87 13.41 -3.21
CA LEU A 259 -10.85 13.54 -2.12
C LEU A 259 -12.30 13.40 -2.63
N ARG A 260 -12.64 14.07 -3.74
CA ARG A 260 -13.99 13.95 -4.32
C ARG A 260 -14.27 12.53 -4.80
N GLU A 261 -13.28 11.87 -5.39
CA GLU A 261 -13.44 10.49 -5.85
C GLU A 261 -13.54 9.49 -4.69
N VAL A 262 -12.79 9.70 -3.61
CA VAL A 262 -12.92 8.93 -2.35
C VAL A 262 -14.35 9.02 -1.82
N ALA A 263 -14.92 10.22 -1.72
CA ALA A 263 -16.28 10.40 -1.24
C ALA A 263 -17.32 9.71 -2.13
N ALA A 264 -17.23 9.89 -3.45
CA ALA A 264 -18.18 9.31 -4.39
C ALA A 264 -18.07 7.76 -4.45
N ALA A 265 -16.86 7.22 -4.57
CA ALA A 265 -16.65 5.78 -4.64
C ALA A 265 -16.94 5.08 -3.30
N GLY A 266 -16.62 5.74 -2.18
CA GLY A 266 -16.92 5.23 -0.85
C GLY A 266 -18.42 5.16 -0.58
N ALA A 267 -19.18 6.19 -0.98
CA ALA A 267 -20.65 6.20 -0.87
C ALA A 267 -21.28 5.10 -1.74
N GLU A 268 -20.79 4.91 -2.98
CA GLU A 268 -21.27 3.86 -3.87
C GLU A 268 -20.95 2.44 -3.32
N ALA A 269 -19.77 2.26 -2.73
CA ALA A 269 -19.36 0.99 -2.14
C ALA A 269 -20.01 0.70 -0.79
N GLY A 270 -20.55 1.70 -0.10
CA GLY A 270 -20.91 1.59 1.31
C GLY A 270 -19.68 1.32 2.21
N GLU A 271 -18.51 1.92 1.84
CA GLU A 271 -17.24 1.67 2.52
C GLU A 271 -17.21 2.37 3.88
N ALA A 272 -16.92 1.58 4.93
CA ALA A 272 -16.93 2.06 6.32
C ALA A 272 -15.86 3.13 6.58
N ASP A 273 -14.75 3.08 5.86
CA ASP A 273 -13.62 3.99 6.03
C ASP A 273 -13.80 5.34 5.31
N THR A 274 -14.90 5.52 4.58
CA THR A 274 -15.14 6.75 3.79
C THR A 274 -15.03 8.04 4.61
N PRO A 275 -15.62 8.15 5.81
CA PRO A 275 -15.49 9.35 6.62
C PRO A 275 -14.04 9.60 7.04
N LEU A 276 -13.38 8.58 7.58
CA LEU A 276 -12.03 8.70 8.15
C LEU A 276 -11.01 9.10 7.07
N ILE A 277 -11.01 8.39 5.94
CA ILE A 277 -10.09 8.69 4.82
C ILE A 277 -10.43 10.03 4.17
N GLY A 278 -11.71 10.40 4.09
CA GLY A 278 -12.14 11.71 3.61
C GLY A 278 -11.58 12.85 4.46
N HIS A 279 -11.75 12.76 5.79
CA HIS A 279 -11.20 13.75 6.73
C HIS A 279 -9.68 13.76 6.74
N MET A 280 -9.03 12.61 6.60
CA MET A 280 -7.57 12.50 6.51
C MET A 280 -7.01 13.28 5.31
N LEU A 281 -7.60 13.14 4.12
CA LEU A 281 -7.21 13.91 2.94
C LEU A 281 -7.55 15.39 3.09
N ALA A 282 -8.71 15.74 3.67
CA ALA A 282 -9.12 17.12 3.90
C ALA A 282 -8.18 17.84 4.88
N ALA A 283 -7.79 17.16 5.97
CA ALA A 283 -6.83 17.68 6.94
C ALA A 283 -5.44 17.91 6.30
N GLY A 284 -4.96 16.96 5.50
CA GLY A 284 -3.71 17.10 4.75
C GLY A 284 -3.73 18.29 3.77
N ILE A 285 -4.83 18.47 3.03
CA ILE A 285 -5.02 19.62 2.13
C ILE A 285 -5.03 20.92 2.92
N ALA A 286 -5.81 20.99 4.01
CA ALA A 286 -5.89 22.18 4.85
C ALA A 286 -4.55 22.56 5.47
N ARG A 287 -3.77 21.56 5.94
CA ARG A 287 -2.43 21.75 6.51
C ARG A 287 -1.47 22.32 5.46
N GLN A 288 -1.47 21.79 4.25
CA GLN A 288 -0.59 22.26 3.18
C GLN A 288 -1.00 23.61 2.58
N ALA A 289 -2.30 23.90 2.60
CA ALA A 289 -2.84 25.20 2.17
C ALA A 289 -2.69 26.31 3.23
N GLY A 290 -2.43 25.95 4.50
CA GLY A 290 -2.44 26.90 5.61
C GLY A 290 -3.83 27.45 5.93
N ASP A 291 -4.91 26.70 5.62
CA ASP A 291 -6.29 27.13 5.88
C ASP A 291 -6.66 26.87 7.35
N VAL A 292 -6.44 27.88 8.19
CA VAL A 292 -6.68 27.82 9.63
C VAL A 292 -8.15 27.46 9.97
N ALA A 293 -9.11 27.96 9.19
CA ALA A 293 -10.52 27.68 9.43
C ALA A 293 -10.86 26.22 9.09
N ALA A 294 -10.29 25.67 8.01
CA ALA A 294 -10.41 24.26 7.68
C ALA A 294 -9.72 23.39 8.73
N LEU A 295 -8.51 23.74 9.15
CA LEU A 295 -7.76 23.02 10.20
C LEU A 295 -8.57 22.92 11.50
N ALA A 296 -9.18 24.02 11.96
CA ALA A 296 -10.00 24.01 13.17
C ALA A 296 -11.25 23.11 13.02
N ARG A 297 -11.84 23.05 11.80
CA ARG A 297 -12.96 22.15 11.54
C ARG A 297 -12.55 20.67 11.57
N GLU A 298 -11.45 20.35 10.91
CA GLU A 298 -10.93 18.97 10.91
C GLU A 298 -10.49 18.56 12.32
N ALA A 299 -9.77 19.41 13.04
CA ALA A 299 -9.38 19.18 14.43
C ALA A 299 -10.58 18.86 15.34
N ALA A 300 -11.66 19.63 15.21
CA ALA A 300 -12.88 19.40 16.00
C ALA A 300 -13.55 18.05 15.65
N TRP A 301 -13.50 17.64 14.39
CA TRP A 301 -14.02 16.33 13.97
C TRP A 301 -13.18 15.19 14.55
N TYR A 302 -11.85 15.27 14.40
CA TYR A 302 -10.92 14.25 14.91
C TYR A 302 -11.02 14.12 16.44
N GLU A 303 -11.15 15.23 17.16
CA GLU A 303 -11.31 15.21 18.61
C GLU A 303 -12.62 14.54 19.05
N ASP A 304 -13.76 14.91 18.42
CA ASP A 304 -15.06 14.30 18.72
C ASP A 304 -15.06 12.79 18.41
N PHE A 305 -14.52 12.42 17.25
CA PHE A 305 -14.43 11.03 16.83
C PHE A 305 -13.45 10.24 17.73
N GLY A 306 -12.24 10.74 17.96
CA GLY A 306 -11.20 10.04 18.71
C GLY A 306 -11.53 9.85 20.18
N VAL A 307 -12.19 10.84 20.81
CA VAL A 307 -12.64 10.73 22.20
C VAL A 307 -13.83 9.75 22.30
N HIS A 308 -14.74 9.78 21.33
CA HIS A 308 -15.90 8.87 21.33
C HIS A 308 -15.51 7.41 21.12
N GLU A 309 -14.63 7.15 20.15
CA GLU A 309 -14.15 5.81 19.80
C GLU A 309 -12.99 5.34 20.70
N ALA A 310 -12.45 6.21 21.56
CA ALA A 310 -11.30 5.96 22.42
C ALA A 310 -10.05 5.49 21.63
N VAL A 311 -9.76 6.13 20.48
CA VAL A 311 -8.65 5.78 19.58
C VAL A 311 -7.49 6.76 19.74
N PRO A 312 -6.34 6.36 20.33
CA PRO A 312 -5.24 7.28 20.68
C PRO A 312 -4.67 8.08 19.50
N TRP A 313 -4.44 7.45 18.34
CA TRP A 313 -3.87 8.14 17.18
C TRP A 313 -4.81 9.22 16.62
N VAL A 314 -6.12 8.99 16.67
CA VAL A 314 -7.11 9.97 16.21
C VAL A 314 -7.10 11.21 17.11
N VAL A 315 -6.94 11.02 18.42
CA VAL A 315 -6.79 12.13 19.37
C VAL A 315 -5.46 12.85 19.18
N ALA A 316 -4.39 12.12 18.83
CA ALA A 316 -3.08 12.70 18.51
C ALA A 316 -3.14 13.59 17.25
N GLU A 317 -3.79 13.10 16.18
CA GLU A 317 -4.04 13.90 14.96
C GLU A 317 -4.88 15.14 15.28
N ALA A 318 -5.93 15.03 16.12
CA ALA A 318 -6.69 16.19 16.59
C ALA A 318 -5.78 17.23 17.26
N ALA A 319 -4.90 16.78 18.17
CA ALA A 319 -3.96 17.66 18.85
C ALA A 319 -3.02 18.37 17.87
N LEU A 320 -2.51 17.63 16.89
CA LEU A 320 -1.64 18.16 15.84
C LEU A 320 -2.35 19.22 14.97
N LEU A 321 -3.60 18.97 14.60
CA LEU A 321 -4.41 19.91 13.85
C LEU A 321 -4.76 21.16 14.67
N TRP A 322 -4.98 21.03 15.98
CA TRP A 322 -5.13 22.19 16.86
C TRP A 322 -3.86 23.02 16.98
N VAL A 323 -2.67 22.39 16.99
CA VAL A 323 -1.39 23.14 16.87
C VAL A 323 -1.38 23.95 15.57
N ALA A 324 -1.70 23.32 14.45
CA ALA A 324 -1.71 23.98 13.15
C ALA A 324 -2.77 25.09 13.05
N ALA A 325 -3.87 24.99 13.82
CA ALA A 325 -4.90 26.01 13.95
C ALA A 325 -4.54 27.15 14.94
N GLY A 326 -3.45 27.03 15.70
CA GLY A 326 -2.99 28.01 16.70
C GLY A 326 -3.58 27.83 18.11
N GLU A 327 -4.36 26.76 18.36
CA GLU A 327 -5.05 26.45 19.62
C GLU A 327 -4.17 25.60 20.56
N LEU A 328 -3.01 26.16 20.98
CA LEU A 328 -1.95 25.42 21.69
C LEU A 328 -2.38 24.86 23.04
N ASP A 329 -3.25 25.56 23.80
CA ASP A 329 -3.72 25.07 25.10
C ASP A 329 -4.61 23.84 24.95
N ARG A 330 -5.45 23.81 23.91
CA ARG A 330 -6.29 22.66 23.58
C ARG A 330 -5.44 21.47 23.15
N ALA A 331 -4.48 21.70 22.26
CA ALA A 331 -3.52 20.69 21.82
C ALA A 331 -2.74 20.09 23.02
N ARG A 332 -2.27 20.93 23.94
CA ARG A 332 -1.58 20.49 25.17
C ARG A 332 -2.49 19.62 26.05
N GLY A 333 -3.76 19.96 26.18
CA GLY A 333 -4.75 19.15 26.90
C GLY A 333 -4.87 17.74 26.34
N LEU A 334 -5.02 17.61 25.02
CA LEU A 334 -5.11 16.33 24.31
C LEU A 334 -3.80 15.54 24.39
N LEU A 335 -2.63 16.22 24.25
CA LEU A 335 -1.32 15.60 24.45
C LEU A 335 -1.23 14.89 25.82
N HIS A 336 -1.58 15.58 26.91
CA HIS A 336 -1.54 14.97 28.23
C HIS A 336 -2.56 13.86 28.43
N GLN A 337 -3.72 13.97 27.79
CA GLN A 337 -4.74 12.91 27.81
C GLN A 337 -4.22 11.60 27.21
N VAL A 338 -3.51 11.65 26.08
CA VAL A 338 -3.03 10.45 25.37
C VAL A 338 -1.68 9.98 25.92
N ALA A 339 -0.73 10.90 26.09
CA ALA A 339 0.63 10.57 26.51
C ALA A 339 0.71 10.12 27.98
N GLY A 340 -0.24 10.55 28.83
CA GLY A 340 -0.07 10.39 30.27
C GLY A 340 1.23 11.05 30.76
N PRO A 341 1.93 10.48 31.74
CA PRO A 341 3.18 11.04 32.22
C PRO A 341 4.38 10.79 31.30
N ASP A 342 4.40 9.69 30.53
CA ASP A 342 5.61 9.18 29.86
C ASP A 342 5.35 8.29 28.64
N PHE A 343 4.17 8.32 28.05
CA PHE A 343 3.71 7.47 26.93
C PHE A 343 3.60 5.97 27.25
N SER A 344 3.83 5.54 28.49
CA SER A 344 3.78 4.11 28.86
C SER A 344 2.39 3.47 28.69
N GLY A 345 1.34 4.28 28.65
CA GLY A 345 -0.03 3.82 28.40
C GLY A 345 -0.37 3.58 26.95
N ILE A 346 0.49 3.96 25.99
CA ILE A 346 0.25 3.77 24.56
C ILE A 346 0.74 2.39 24.16
N ALA A 347 -0.19 1.56 23.65
CA ALA A 347 0.16 0.23 23.15
C ALA A 347 1.13 0.32 21.96
N ARG A 348 2.12 -0.59 21.92
CA ARG A 348 3.08 -0.69 20.79
C ARG A 348 2.50 -1.52 19.65
N ASP A 349 1.40 -1.05 19.13
CA ASP A 349 0.62 -1.67 18.07
C ASP A 349 0.84 -0.99 16.70
N LEU A 350 -0.11 -1.21 15.80
CA LEU A 350 -0.11 -0.69 14.43
C LEU A 350 -0.05 0.85 14.34
N ASP A 351 -0.57 1.57 15.32
CA ASP A 351 -0.69 3.04 15.30
C ASP A 351 0.36 3.72 16.19
N TRP A 352 1.20 2.94 16.88
CA TRP A 352 2.15 3.48 17.85
C TRP A 352 3.12 4.49 17.23
N LEU A 353 3.73 4.16 16.08
CA LEU A 353 4.74 5.03 15.46
C LEU A 353 4.11 6.35 14.99
N LEU A 354 2.90 6.31 14.44
CA LEU A 354 2.13 7.48 14.04
C LEU A 354 1.79 8.34 15.27
N THR A 355 1.18 7.74 16.28
CA THR A 355 0.81 8.42 17.54
C THR A 355 2.00 9.11 18.18
N MET A 356 3.13 8.41 18.29
CA MET A 356 4.35 8.96 18.89
C MET A 356 4.93 10.12 18.08
N ALA A 357 4.92 10.02 16.76
CA ALA A 357 5.40 11.07 15.86
C ALA A 357 4.55 12.35 16.00
N GLU A 358 3.24 12.22 15.89
CA GLU A 358 2.30 13.35 16.02
C GLU A 358 2.38 14.01 17.42
N LEU A 359 2.35 13.22 18.48
CA LEU A 359 2.48 13.75 19.85
C LEU A 359 3.84 14.38 20.12
N THR A 360 4.91 13.96 19.43
CA THR A 360 6.21 14.63 19.49
C THR A 360 6.12 16.05 18.90
N GLU A 361 5.52 16.22 17.72
CA GLU A 361 5.31 17.55 17.11
C GLU A 361 4.44 18.43 18.03
N VAL A 362 3.40 17.87 18.65
CA VAL A 362 2.56 18.59 19.62
C VAL A 362 3.34 18.97 20.88
N ALA A 363 4.17 18.07 21.44
CA ALA A 363 4.99 18.36 22.63
C ALA A 363 6.00 19.49 22.34
N VAL A 364 6.58 19.48 21.15
CA VAL A 364 7.49 20.54 20.69
C VAL A 364 6.76 21.87 20.55
N ALA A 365 5.63 21.90 19.84
CA ALA A 365 4.86 23.12 19.59
C ALA A 365 4.31 23.75 20.88
N THR A 366 3.95 22.91 21.87
CA THR A 366 3.43 23.37 23.17
C THR A 366 4.51 23.63 24.23
N GLY A 367 5.80 23.39 23.90
CA GLY A 367 6.92 23.56 24.82
C GLY A 367 6.94 22.54 25.97
N THR A 368 6.33 21.37 25.80
CA THR A 368 6.24 20.33 26.83
C THR A 368 7.52 19.49 26.81
N THR A 369 8.63 20.05 27.34
CA THR A 369 10.00 19.52 27.22
C THR A 369 10.16 18.11 27.80
N ALA A 370 9.50 17.78 28.91
CA ALA A 370 9.60 16.44 29.53
C ALA A 370 9.06 15.34 28.60
N LEU A 371 7.90 15.58 27.96
CA LEU A 371 7.34 14.64 27.01
C LEU A 371 8.15 14.61 25.71
N ALA A 372 8.64 15.76 25.22
CA ALA A 372 9.52 15.81 24.05
C ALA A 372 10.80 14.98 24.26
N GLN A 373 11.42 15.06 25.45
CA GLN A 373 12.60 14.26 25.80
C GLN A 373 12.31 12.76 25.82
N THR A 374 11.17 12.35 26.40
CA THR A 374 10.76 10.95 26.45
C THR A 374 10.46 10.42 25.04
N ALA A 375 9.69 11.18 24.25
CA ALA A 375 9.37 10.83 22.87
C ALA A 375 10.62 10.69 21.99
N MET A 376 11.56 11.64 22.09
CA MET A 376 12.84 11.58 21.39
C MET A 376 13.60 10.28 21.71
N SER A 377 13.65 9.90 22.98
CA SER A 377 14.33 8.67 23.42
C SER A 377 13.65 7.41 22.86
N LEU A 378 12.32 7.38 22.81
CA LEU A 378 11.55 6.26 22.30
C LEU A 378 11.63 6.14 20.77
N LEU A 379 11.65 7.27 20.04
CA LEU A 379 11.70 7.31 18.59
C LEU A 379 13.10 7.07 18.00
N ALA A 380 14.16 7.29 18.75
CA ALA A 380 15.54 7.22 18.24
C ALA A 380 15.89 5.88 17.57
N ALA A 381 15.32 4.76 18.06
CA ALA A 381 15.52 3.43 17.46
C ALA A 381 14.93 3.28 16.05
N TYR A 382 14.00 4.15 15.68
CA TYR A 382 13.27 4.10 14.40
C TYR A 382 13.73 5.17 13.40
N ALA A 383 14.82 5.86 13.69
CA ALA A 383 15.41 6.84 12.78
C ALA A 383 15.70 6.21 11.41
N GLY A 384 15.28 6.86 10.33
CA GLY A 384 15.40 6.34 8.97
C GLY A 384 14.13 5.69 8.43
N ARG A 385 13.04 5.70 9.21
CA ARG A 385 11.74 5.18 8.79
C ARG A 385 10.76 6.31 8.45
N GLY A 386 9.91 6.04 7.47
CA GLY A 386 8.72 6.83 7.21
C GLY A 386 7.62 6.51 8.21
N VAL A 387 6.80 7.50 8.51
CA VAL A 387 5.59 7.37 9.32
C VAL A 387 4.39 7.40 8.39
N ALA A 388 3.58 6.35 8.39
CA ALA A 388 2.45 6.22 7.48
C ALA A 388 1.23 5.65 8.21
N ASN A 389 0.04 6.15 7.86
CA ASN A 389 -1.23 5.61 8.34
C ASN A 389 -1.82 4.70 7.27
N GLY A 390 -1.58 3.39 7.35
CA GLY A 390 -2.13 2.39 6.44
C GLY A 390 -1.90 2.66 4.95
N GLY A 391 -0.91 3.51 4.60
CA GLY A 391 -0.68 3.98 3.25
C GLY A 391 -1.72 4.99 2.74
N ALA A 392 -2.71 5.37 3.54
CA ALA A 392 -3.70 6.41 3.21
C ALA A 392 -3.18 7.82 3.48
N ALA A 393 -2.28 7.97 4.46
CA ALA A 393 -1.55 9.19 4.74
C ALA A 393 -0.06 8.91 4.99
N PHE A 394 0.75 9.94 4.72
CA PHE A 394 2.16 9.99 5.10
C PHE A 394 2.34 11.14 6.09
N ALA A 395 2.86 10.82 7.26
CA ALA A 395 3.00 11.75 8.38
C ALA A 395 4.44 12.20 8.62
N GLY A 396 5.33 12.05 7.64
CA GLY A 396 6.72 12.50 7.74
C GLY A 396 7.71 11.36 7.98
N VAL A 397 8.94 11.71 8.36
CA VAL A 397 10.00 10.76 8.69
C VAL A 397 10.40 10.92 10.16
N VAL A 398 10.76 9.82 10.82
CA VAL A 398 11.13 9.83 12.25
C VAL A 398 12.27 10.81 12.53
N SER A 399 13.22 10.94 11.61
CA SER A 399 14.35 11.87 11.76
C SER A 399 13.92 13.35 11.83
N ASP A 400 12.79 13.74 11.25
CA ASP A 400 12.24 15.10 11.38
C ASP A 400 11.72 15.36 12.80
N TYR A 401 11.02 14.41 13.39
CA TYR A 401 10.54 14.53 14.77
C TYR A 401 11.69 14.54 15.78
N LEU A 402 12.76 13.78 15.52
CA LEU A 402 13.99 13.84 16.32
C LEU A 402 14.68 15.20 16.16
N TYR A 403 14.69 15.78 14.96
CA TYR A 403 15.18 17.14 14.73
C TYR A 403 14.40 18.16 15.56
N GLN A 404 13.07 18.15 15.48
CA GLN A 404 12.22 19.11 16.18
C GLN A 404 12.38 19.01 17.71
N ALA A 405 12.43 17.78 18.26
CA ALA A 405 12.66 17.55 19.68
C ALA A 405 14.06 18.00 20.10
N SER A 406 15.10 17.69 19.32
CA SER A 406 16.49 18.09 19.58
C SER A 406 16.66 19.61 19.59
N GLU A 407 15.98 20.32 18.65
CA GLU A 407 15.99 21.78 18.58
C GLU A 407 15.37 22.39 19.86
N LEU A 408 14.19 21.90 20.28
CA LEU A 408 13.53 22.36 21.51
C LEU A 408 14.40 22.13 22.75
N LEU A 409 15.07 20.99 22.83
CA LEU A 409 15.83 20.54 24.01
C LEU A 409 17.26 21.07 24.04
N GLY A 410 17.76 21.61 22.91
CA GLY A 410 19.14 22.10 22.81
C GLY A 410 20.20 21.00 22.94
N THR A 411 19.92 19.78 22.43
CA THR A 411 20.82 18.61 22.60
C THR A 411 22.09 18.68 21.75
N GLY A 412 22.15 19.63 20.77
CA GLY A 412 23.33 19.89 19.93
C GLY A 412 23.43 19.03 18.66
N ASP A 413 22.55 18.05 18.48
CA ASP A 413 22.50 17.14 17.32
C ASP A 413 21.38 17.48 16.32
N ALA A 414 20.61 18.56 16.55
CA ALA A 414 19.49 18.97 15.70
C ALA A 414 19.85 19.07 14.22
N GLN A 415 20.99 19.68 13.86
CA GLN A 415 21.43 19.80 12.47
C GLN A 415 21.72 18.45 11.81
N GLN A 416 22.18 17.46 12.57
CA GLN A 416 22.42 16.12 12.04
C GLN A 416 21.09 15.43 11.71
N TRP A 417 20.09 15.57 12.60
CA TRP A 417 18.74 15.05 12.38
C TRP A 417 18.04 15.76 11.20
N ALA A 418 18.17 17.08 11.09
CA ALA A 418 17.62 17.84 9.96
C ALA A 418 18.24 17.41 8.62
N ALA A 419 19.57 17.25 8.55
CA ALA A 419 20.25 16.79 7.34
C ALA A 419 19.85 15.36 6.96
N ARG A 420 19.65 14.48 7.95
CA ARG A 420 19.15 13.13 7.74
C ARG A 420 17.71 13.13 7.22
N ALA A 421 16.82 13.89 7.86
CA ALA A 421 15.43 14.03 7.42
C ALA A 421 15.34 14.57 5.99
N ALA A 422 16.17 15.54 5.62
CA ALA A 422 16.23 16.07 4.26
C ALA A 422 16.56 14.99 3.24
N GLY A 423 17.60 14.19 3.47
CA GLY A 423 17.95 13.08 2.58
C GLY A 423 16.88 11.97 2.53
N GLU A 424 16.14 11.76 3.62
CA GLU A 424 15.01 10.82 3.68
C GLU A 424 13.82 11.32 2.86
N TYR A 425 13.46 12.60 2.96
CA TYR A 425 12.42 13.23 2.14
C TYR A 425 12.79 13.29 0.65
N GLU A 426 14.07 13.56 0.32
CA GLU A 426 14.55 13.51 -1.06
C GLU A 426 14.39 12.11 -1.67
N ARG A 427 14.74 11.06 -0.93
CA ARG A 427 14.57 9.67 -1.39
C ARG A 427 13.11 9.33 -1.69
N LEU A 428 12.18 9.83 -0.88
CA LEU A 428 10.74 9.60 -1.06
C LEU A 428 10.09 10.59 -2.03
N GLY A 429 10.80 11.63 -2.47
CA GLY A 429 10.24 12.71 -3.28
C GLY A 429 9.18 13.55 -2.56
N ALA A 430 9.26 13.59 -1.22
CA ALA A 430 8.31 14.29 -0.34
C ALA A 430 8.62 15.79 -0.28
N SER A 431 8.45 16.50 -1.41
CA SER A 431 8.91 17.88 -1.59
C SER A 431 8.21 18.90 -0.69
N TRP A 432 6.96 18.66 -0.30
CA TRP A 432 6.29 19.53 0.67
C TRP A 432 6.94 19.44 2.05
N TRP A 433 7.27 18.25 2.51
CA TRP A 433 7.93 17.99 3.79
C TRP A 433 9.35 18.56 3.80
N LEU A 434 10.10 18.37 2.71
CA LEU A 434 11.46 18.89 2.57
C LEU A 434 11.51 20.42 2.75
N ARG A 435 10.52 21.16 2.21
CA ARG A 435 10.46 22.63 2.35
C ARG A 435 10.22 23.13 3.78
N ARG A 436 9.77 22.28 4.69
CA ARG A 436 9.56 22.63 6.11
C ARG A 436 10.83 22.56 6.95
N LEU A 437 11.83 21.85 6.46
CA LEU A 437 13.11 21.77 7.15
C LEU A 437 13.92 23.05 6.96
N PRO A 438 14.80 23.41 7.92
CA PRO A 438 15.72 24.53 7.78
C PRO A 438 16.63 24.29 6.57
N PRO A 439 17.05 25.35 5.86
CA PRO A 439 18.01 25.23 4.78
C PRO A 439 19.31 24.61 5.30
N ALA A 440 19.89 23.69 4.52
CA ALA A 440 21.17 23.07 4.88
C ALA A 440 22.24 24.15 5.05
N VAL A 441 22.93 24.18 6.20
CA VAL A 441 24.06 25.09 6.43
C VAL A 441 25.25 24.57 5.64
N PRO A 442 25.79 25.33 4.66
CA PRO A 442 26.95 24.91 3.89
C PRO A 442 28.16 24.76 4.80
N GLY A 443 28.75 23.56 4.90
CA GLY A 443 30.05 23.34 5.54
C GLY A 443 30.11 22.38 6.73
N GLN A 444 29.00 21.79 7.18
CA GLN A 444 29.06 20.72 8.19
C GLN A 444 28.76 19.37 7.54
N GLU A 445 29.81 18.65 7.19
CA GLU A 445 29.71 17.24 6.80
C GLU A 445 29.33 16.41 8.04
N ALA A 446 28.21 15.72 7.96
CA ALA A 446 27.72 14.86 9.02
C ALA A 446 28.69 13.67 9.23
N THR A 447 29.47 13.73 10.28
CA THR A 447 30.24 12.59 10.79
C THR A 447 29.26 11.66 11.50
N VAL A 448 28.82 10.60 10.82
CA VAL A 448 27.92 9.59 11.42
C VAL A 448 28.70 8.81 12.48
N ALA A 449 28.51 9.15 13.75
CA ALA A 449 28.94 8.31 14.86
C ALA A 449 28.04 7.05 14.91
N ARG A 450 28.66 5.90 14.64
CA ARG A 450 28.03 4.59 14.81
C ARG A 450 27.89 4.30 16.30
N VAL A 451 26.68 4.24 16.82
CA VAL A 451 26.36 3.58 18.08
C VAL A 451 26.12 2.10 17.77
N GLY A 452 26.86 1.25 18.50
CA GLY A 452 27.16 -0.12 18.14
C GLY A 452 26.00 -1.11 18.24
N GLY A 453 26.07 -2.06 17.36
CA GLY A 453 25.39 -3.35 17.36
C GLY A 453 25.86 -4.16 16.16
N GLY A 454 26.66 -5.22 16.41
CA GLY A 454 26.93 -6.37 15.55
C GLY A 454 27.40 -6.12 14.11
N ARG A 455 28.67 -6.41 13.87
CA ARG A 455 29.36 -6.37 12.59
C ARG A 455 28.71 -7.26 11.52
N PRO A 456 28.57 -6.78 10.29
CA PRO A 456 29.22 -7.45 9.15
C PRO A 456 30.22 -6.54 8.42
N GLU A 457 31.14 -7.19 7.74
CA GLU A 457 32.41 -6.68 7.23
C GLU A 457 32.31 -5.52 6.23
N ALA A 458 33.39 -4.72 6.22
CA ALA A 458 33.55 -3.49 5.47
C ALA A 458 33.55 -3.68 3.95
N HIS A 459 32.76 -2.86 3.25
CA HIS A 459 33.01 -2.48 1.87
C HIS A 459 33.36 -0.99 1.77
N PRO A 460 34.25 -0.59 0.84
CA PRO A 460 34.91 0.72 0.83
C PRO A 460 33.96 1.85 0.44
N ALA A 461 34.26 3.04 0.96
CA ALA A 461 33.55 4.29 0.81
C ALA A 461 33.25 4.65 -0.67
N VAL A 462 31.95 4.94 -0.95
CA VAL A 462 31.53 5.51 -2.23
C VAL A 462 31.39 7.02 -2.08
N ALA A 463 32.04 7.73 -2.98
CA ALA A 463 32.05 9.18 -3.10
C ALA A 463 30.66 9.75 -3.47
N ARG A 464 30.39 10.99 -3.04
CA ARG A 464 29.15 11.74 -3.29
C ARG A 464 28.91 11.97 -4.79
N PRO A 465 27.65 11.93 -5.28
CA PRO A 465 27.34 12.27 -6.67
C PRO A 465 27.13 13.78 -6.84
N GLY A 466 28.01 14.39 -7.59
CA GLY A 466 27.62 15.44 -8.53
C GLY A 466 26.65 14.84 -9.56
N ALA A 467 25.83 15.65 -10.25
CA ALA A 467 24.75 15.26 -11.15
C ALA A 467 24.95 13.85 -11.73
N ALA A 468 24.07 12.90 -11.35
CA ALA A 468 24.28 11.50 -11.55
C ALA A 468 24.55 11.20 -13.04
N GLN A 469 25.78 10.90 -13.37
CA GLN A 469 26.06 10.28 -14.67
C GLN A 469 25.35 8.92 -14.69
N PRO A 470 24.62 8.59 -15.76
CA PRO A 470 23.89 7.34 -15.86
C PRO A 470 24.85 6.19 -15.59
N GLY A 471 24.53 5.37 -14.58
CA GLY A 471 25.37 4.22 -14.23
C GLY A 471 25.51 3.29 -15.44
N VAL A 472 26.75 2.96 -15.81
CA VAL A 472 27.02 2.05 -16.94
C VAL A 472 26.72 0.62 -16.50
N VAL A 473 25.83 -0.05 -17.25
CA VAL A 473 25.44 -1.44 -17.02
C VAL A 473 25.71 -2.27 -18.27
N HIS A 474 26.40 -3.37 -18.10
CA HIS A 474 26.70 -4.35 -19.15
C HIS A 474 25.61 -5.41 -19.21
N LEU A 475 25.02 -5.62 -20.38
CA LEU A 475 24.21 -6.79 -20.72
C LEU A 475 24.55 -7.15 -22.17
N ARG A 476 25.69 -7.84 -22.37
CA ARG A 476 26.28 -8.06 -23.67
C ARG A 476 26.72 -9.50 -23.87
N PRO A 477 26.61 -10.04 -25.09
CA PRO A 477 27.13 -11.37 -25.41
C PRO A 477 28.66 -11.41 -25.29
N GLY A 478 29.17 -12.50 -24.72
CA GLY A 478 30.56 -12.87 -24.67
C GLY A 478 30.84 -14.04 -25.60
N GLY A 479 32.11 -14.40 -25.79
CA GLY A 479 32.48 -15.61 -26.52
C GLY A 479 32.12 -16.89 -25.75
N GLY A 480 31.92 -18.03 -26.44
CA GLY A 480 31.71 -19.33 -25.79
C GLY A 480 30.34 -19.55 -25.13
N GLY A 481 29.27 -18.87 -25.55
CA GLY A 481 27.94 -19.10 -25.02
C GLY A 481 27.70 -18.50 -23.64
N ILE A 482 28.38 -17.41 -23.31
CA ILE A 482 28.20 -16.63 -22.08
C ILE A 482 27.76 -15.20 -22.40
N TRP A 483 27.18 -14.55 -21.40
CA TRP A 483 26.86 -13.13 -21.39
C TRP A 483 27.53 -12.45 -20.21
N TRP A 484 27.97 -11.22 -20.42
CA TRP A 484 28.51 -10.37 -19.39
C TRP A 484 27.40 -9.45 -18.87
N VAL A 485 27.10 -9.58 -17.59
CA VAL A 485 26.00 -8.86 -16.92
C VAL A 485 26.52 -8.24 -15.64
N GLY A 486 26.16 -6.97 -15.39
CA GLY A 486 26.53 -6.26 -14.17
C GLY A 486 26.87 -4.79 -14.40
N ARG A 487 27.18 -4.09 -13.32
CA ARG A 487 27.61 -2.69 -13.33
C ARG A 487 29.09 -2.60 -13.66
N GLU A 488 29.52 -1.43 -14.16
CA GLU A 488 30.93 -1.16 -14.41
C GLU A 488 31.77 -1.44 -13.15
N GLY A 489 32.79 -2.26 -13.27
CA GLY A 489 33.63 -2.74 -12.16
C GLY A 489 33.11 -3.99 -11.42
N ALA A 490 31.90 -4.46 -11.69
CA ALA A 490 31.31 -5.68 -11.10
C ALA A 490 30.50 -6.45 -12.13
N VAL A 491 31.17 -6.95 -13.18
CA VAL A 491 30.54 -7.68 -14.28
C VAL A 491 30.71 -9.18 -14.06
N THR A 492 29.62 -9.93 -14.10
CA THR A 492 29.57 -11.39 -13.90
C THR A 492 29.20 -12.09 -15.20
N ALA A 493 29.81 -13.26 -15.43
CA ALA A 493 29.49 -14.13 -16.58
C ALA A 493 28.26 -14.99 -16.24
N ILE A 494 27.25 -14.95 -17.08
CA ILE A 494 26.07 -15.84 -16.99
C ILE A 494 25.90 -16.62 -18.28
N ARG A 495 25.27 -17.80 -18.20
CA ARG A 495 25.05 -18.67 -19.35
C ARG A 495 24.06 -18.03 -20.32
N ASP A 496 24.36 -18.17 -21.64
CA ASP A 496 23.45 -17.71 -22.69
C ASP A 496 22.09 -18.40 -22.59
N VAL A 497 21.04 -17.58 -22.58
CA VAL A 497 19.63 -18.01 -22.64
C VAL A 497 18.84 -17.09 -23.55
N LYS A 498 17.83 -17.64 -24.20
CA LYS A 498 17.03 -16.96 -25.23
C LYS A 498 16.44 -15.64 -24.75
N GLY A 499 16.07 -15.54 -23.47
CA GLY A 499 15.51 -14.33 -22.87
C GLY A 499 16.49 -13.14 -22.83
N LEU A 500 17.79 -13.36 -22.74
CA LEU A 500 18.79 -12.28 -22.79
C LEU A 500 18.84 -11.62 -24.16
N HIS A 501 18.63 -12.39 -25.23
CA HIS A 501 18.53 -11.84 -26.58
C HIS A 501 17.27 -10.97 -26.73
N TYR A 502 16.14 -11.38 -26.16
CA TYR A 502 14.93 -10.57 -26.12
C TYR A 502 15.12 -9.28 -25.34
N LEU A 503 15.68 -9.37 -24.13
CA LEU A 503 16.01 -8.20 -23.32
C LEU A 503 16.91 -7.23 -24.08
N ARG A 504 17.96 -7.71 -24.75
CA ARG A 504 18.86 -6.87 -25.55
C ARG A 504 18.11 -6.09 -26.63
N ILE A 505 17.20 -6.73 -27.35
CA ILE A 505 16.40 -6.07 -28.40
C ILE A 505 15.52 -4.98 -27.80
N MET A 506 14.91 -5.23 -26.66
CA MET A 506 14.05 -4.28 -25.96
C MET A 506 14.85 -3.10 -25.39
N LEU A 507 15.99 -3.36 -24.77
CA LEU A 507 16.90 -2.36 -24.20
C LEU A 507 17.55 -1.45 -25.27
N GLN A 508 17.68 -1.93 -26.51
CA GLN A 508 18.11 -1.12 -27.66
C GLN A 508 17.04 -0.13 -28.13
N ARG A 509 15.78 -0.31 -27.70
CA ARG A 509 14.62 0.47 -28.15
C ARG A 509 13.74 0.89 -26.98
N PRO A 510 14.27 1.78 -26.11
CA PRO A 510 13.49 2.26 -24.97
C PRO A 510 12.18 2.87 -25.41
N GLY A 511 11.09 2.54 -24.71
CA GLY A 511 9.77 3.06 -24.97
C GLY A 511 9.06 2.48 -26.20
N ALA A 512 9.69 1.56 -26.97
CA ALA A 512 9.08 0.95 -28.13
C ALA A 512 8.19 -0.24 -27.77
N ASP A 513 7.01 -0.31 -28.38
CA ASP A 513 6.11 -1.46 -28.31
C ASP A 513 6.52 -2.52 -29.32
N ILE A 514 6.93 -3.69 -28.84
CA ILE A 514 7.42 -4.79 -29.69
C ILE A 514 6.52 -6.01 -29.50
N PRO A 515 5.77 -6.44 -30.54
CA PRO A 515 4.99 -7.68 -30.47
C PRO A 515 5.84 -8.90 -30.12
N ALA A 516 5.34 -9.77 -29.24
CA ALA A 516 6.09 -10.95 -28.79
C ALA A 516 6.50 -11.88 -29.95
N ILE A 517 5.68 -11.95 -31.01
CA ILE A 517 6.02 -12.74 -32.20
C ILE A 517 7.24 -12.16 -32.93
N ASP A 518 7.35 -10.83 -33.00
CA ASP A 518 8.47 -10.17 -33.67
C ASP A 518 9.78 -10.36 -32.90
N LEU A 519 9.71 -10.34 -31.55
CA LEU A 519 10.85 -10.74 -30.70
C LEU A 519 11.25 -12.20 -30.95
N SER A 520 10.25 -13.10 -31.06
CA SER A 520 10.50 -14.51 -31.31
C SER A 520 11.17 -14.74 -32.67
N ASP A 521 10.70 -14.05 -33.71
CA ASP A 521 11.21 -14.17 -35.08
C ASP A 521 12.62 -13.55 -35.20
N ALA A 522 12.87 -12.41 -34.56
CA ALA A 522 14.18 -11.75 -34.56
C ALA A 522 15.29 -12.63 -33.94
N VAL A 523 14.98 -13.41 -32.92
CA VAL A 523 15.93 -14.30 -32.26
C VAL A 523 16.02 -15.68 -32.93
N ALA A 524 15.00 -16.10 -33.68
CA ALA A 524 15.01 -17.36 -34.44
C ALA A 524 15.85 -17.31 -35.72
N GLY A 525 16.40 -16.15 -36.09
CA GLY A 525 17.28 -16.00 -37.25
C GLY A 525 16.57 -16.12 -38.60
N HIS A 526 15.28 -15.84 -38.69
CA HIS A 526 14.57 -15.83 -39.97
C HIS A 526 14.95 -14.57 -40.75
N PRO A 527 15.39 -14.68 -42.05
CA PRO A 527 15.75 -13.51 -42.85
C PRO A 527 14.48 -12.72 -43.22
N GLY A 528 14.27 -11.60 -42.56
CA GLY A 528 13.14 -10.70 -42.80
C GLY A 528 13.00 -9.56 -41.79
N ALA A 529 13.67 -9.65 -40.65
CA ALA A 529 13.66 -8.61 -39.60
C ALA A 529 15.00 -7.84 -39.54
N GLY A 530 15.38 -7.27 -40.66
CA GLY A 530 16.43 -6.24 -40.70
C GLY A 530 15.84 -4.94 -40.16
N VAL A 531 16.18 -4.61 -38.92
CA VAL A 531 15.79 -3.35 -38.27
C VAL A 531 16.69 -2.25 -38.80
N THR A 532 16.33 -1.69 -39.94
CA THR A 532 16.89 -0.41 -40.43
C THR A 532 15.97 0.70 -39.95
N GLY A 533 16.53 1.58 -39.09
CA GLY A 533 15.87 2.84 -38.74
C GLY A 533 15.56 3.64 -40.00
N ARG A 534 14.30 3.86 -40.24
CA ARG A 534 13.81 4.94 -41.08
C ARG A 534 12.73 5.65 -40.30
N ASP A 535 12.90 6.95 -40.13
CA ASP A 535 11.85 7.89 -39.77
C ASP A 535 10.64 7.62 -40.67
N VAL A 536 9.59 7.04 -40.14
CA VAL A 536 8.28 7.01 -40.75
C VAL A 536 7.41 7.92 -39.91
N GLY A 537 7.04 9.04 -40.53
CA GLY A 537 6.21 10.07 -39.96
C GLY A 537 4.93 9.53 -39.32
N GLU A 538 4.47 10.30 -38.36
CA GLU A 538 3.25 10.17 -37.58
C GLU A 538 2.07 9.60 -38.37
N MET A 539 1.83 8.31 -38.30
CA MET A 539 0.63 7.69 -38.83
C MET A 539 -0.40 7.30 -37.77
N LEU A 540 -0.06 7.42 -36.51
CA LEU A 540 -1.02 7.26 -35.41
C LEU A 540 -0.70 8.26 -34.29
N ASP A 541 -1.71 9.04 -33.93
CA ASP A 541 -1.71 9.92 -32.78
C ASP A 541 -1.45 9.10 -31.49
N LYS A 542 -0.72 9.70 -30.52
CA LYS A 542 -0.46 9.09 -29.19
C LYS A 542 -1.76 8.60 -28.50
N GLN A 543 -2.88 9.28 -28.78
CA GLN A 543 -4.19 8.94 -28.26
C GLN A 543 -4.75 7.66 -28.91
N ALA A 544 -4.56 7.51 -30.22
CA ALA A 544 -4.94 6.31 -30.95
C ALA A 544 -4.12 5.08 -30.50
N LEU A 545 -2.80 5.23 -30.32
CA LEU A 545 -1.93 4.18 -29.79
C LEU A 545 -2.33 3.73 -28.39
N SER A 546 -2.71 4.66 -27.51
CA SER A 546 -3.19 4.32 -26.17
C SER A 546 -4.55 3.58 -26.19
N ALA A 547 -5.43 3.94 -27.14
CA ALA A 547 -6.70 3.26 -27.35
C ALA A 547 -6.51 1.82 -27.87
N TYR A 548 -5.58 1.60 -28.81
CA TYR A 548 -5.23 0.25 -29.28
C TYR A 548 -4.65 -0.64 -28.17
N ARG A 549 -3.79 -0.08 -27.31
CA ARG A 549 -3.22 -0.82 -26.16
C ARG A 549 -4.29 -1.25 -25.17
N ARG A 550 -5.18 -0.33 -24.81
CA ARG A 550 -6.29 -0.61 -23.91
C ARG A 550 -7.18 -1.71 -24.49
N ARG A 551 -7.55 -1.61 -25.77
CA ARG A 551 -8.41 -2.61 -26.43
C ARG A 551 -7.74 -3.98 -26.51
N LEU A 552 -6.44 -4.07 -26.74
CA LEU A 552 -5.70 -5.35 -26.72
C LEU A 552 -5.68 -5.98 -25.31
N ALA A 553 -5.54 -5.18 -24.27
CA ALA A 553 -5.59 -5.69 -22.90
C ALA A 553 -6.99 -6.21 -22.53
N GLU A 554 -8.05 -5.50 -22.93
CA GLU A 554 -9.44 -5.93 -22.78
C GLU A 554 -9.69 -7.27 -23.49
N ILE A 555 -9.23 -7.40 -24.74
CA ILE A 555 -9.40 -8.64 -25.53
C ILE A 555 -8.62 -9.80 -24.90
N ASP A 556 -7.43 -9.59 -24.38
CA ASP A 556 -6.65 -10.65 -23.72
C ASP A 556 -7.41 -11.15 -22.47
N THR A 557 -8.02 -10.25 -21.68
CA THR A 557 -8.86 -10.59 -20.53
C THR A 557 -10.11 -11.37 -20.94
N ASP A 558 -10.86 -10.85 -21.92
CA ASP A 558 -12.07 -11.50 -22.44
C ASP A 558 -11.78 -12.88 -23.05
N LEU A 559 -10.60 -13.07 -23.61
CA LEU A 559 -10.14 -14.32 -24.22
C LEU A 559 -9.84 -15.37 -23.15
N ASP A 560 -9.22 -14.97 -22.05
CA ASP A 560 -8.96 -15.84 -20.92
C ASP A 560 -10.29 -16.22 -20.22
N GLU A 561 -11.23 -15.28 -20.09
CA GLU A 561 -12.57 -15.54 -19.59
C GLU A 561 -13.32 -16.54 -20.48
N ALA A 562 -13.40 -16.30 -21.80
CA ALA A 562 -14.09 -17.19 -22.74
C ALA A 562 -13.50 -18.62 -22.73
N ARG A 563 -12.19 -18.76 -22.50
CA ARG A 563 -11.53 -20.06 -22.34
C ARG A 563 -11.89 -20.74 -21.02
N SER A 564 -11.96 -19.98 -19.93
CA SER A 564 -12.36 -20.52 -18.62
C SER A 564 -13.78 -21.08 -18.63
N TRP A 565 -14.66 -20.49 -19.45
CA TRP A 565 -16.04 -20.94 -19.63
C TRP A 565 -16.20 -21.98 -20.75
N ALA A 566 -15.10 -22.43 -21.37
CA ALA A 566 -15.10 -23.33 -22.54
C ALA A 566 -15.94 -22.81 -23.72
N ASP A 567 -16.16 -21.49 -23.85
CA ASP A 567 -16.86 -20.86 -24.97
C ASP A 567 -15.91 -20.69 -26.16
N THR A 568 -15.79 -21.76 -26.93
CA THR A 568 -14.91 -21.82 -28.10
C THR A 568 -15.32 -20.83 -29.20
N GLY A 569 -16.62 -20.48 -29.31
CA GLY A 569 -17.12 -19.52 -30.30
C GLY A 569 -16.73 -18.08 -29.98
N ARG A 570 -16.89 -17.65 -28.71
CA ARG A 570 -16.47 -16.33 -28.23
C ARG A 570 -14.94 -16.21 -28.26
N ALA A 571 -14.21 -17.24 -27.81
CA ALA A 571 -12.76 -17.26 -27.84
C ALA A 571 -12.19 -17.13 -29.28
N ALA A 572 -12.80 -17.77 -30.29
CA ALA A 572 -12.35 -17.65 -31.66
C ALA A 572 -12.58 -16.24 -32.26
N LYS A 573 -13.69 -15.57 -31.92
CA LYS A 573 -13.98 -14.19 -32.33
C LYS A 573 -13.01 -13.20 -31.72
N LEU A 574 -12.75 -13.30 -30.42
CA LEU A 574 -11.83 -12.44 -29.70
C LEU A 574 -10.38 -12.62 -30.18
N ALA A 575 -9.97 -13.85 -30.48
CA ALA A 575 -8.67 -14.13 -31.07
C ALA A 575 -8.51 -13.49 -32.46
N ALA A 576 -9.54 -13.52 -33.30
CA ALA A 576 -9.54 -12.88 -34.62
C ALA A 576 -9.47 -11.34 -34.52
N GLU A 577 -10.21 -10.73 -33.57
CA GLU A 577 -10.17 -9.28 -33.32
C GLU A 577 -8.78 -8.85 -32.84
N ARG A 578 -8.16 -9.60 -31.89
CA ARG A 578 -6.80 -9.37 -31.42
C ARG A 578 -5.78 -9.39 -32.54
N ASP A 579 -5.85 -10.40 -33.41
CA ASP A 579 -4.93 -10.55 -34.54
C ASP A 579 -5.06 -9.40 -35.54
N ALA A 580 -6.29 -8.90 -35.77
CA ALA A 580 -6.55 -7.75 -36.63
C ALA A 580 -5.94 -6.46 -36.06
N LEU A 581 -6.12 -6.21 -34.76
CA LEU A 581 -5.54 -5.06 -34.06
C LEU A 581 -4.01 -5.09 -34.02
N LEU A 582 -3.41 -6.26 -33.78
CA LEU A 582 -1.96 -6.45 -33.85
C LEU A 582 -1.43 -6.24 -35.27
N GLY A 583 -2.20 -6.63 -36.30
CA GLY A 583 -1.89 -6.35 -37.69
C GLY A 583 -1.87 -4.85 -38.01
N GLN A 584 -2.87 -4.11 -37.52
CA GLN A 584 -2.96 -2.65 -37.69
C GLN A 584 -1.80 -1.94 -36.93
N LEU A 585 -1.51 -2.35 -35.73
CA LEU A 585 -0.40 -1.79 -34.96
C LEU A 585 0.96 -2.01 -35.64
N ARG A 586 1.18 -3.19 -36.24
CA ARG A 586 2.37 -3.49 -37.03
C ARG A 586 2.49 -2.63 -38.28
N ALA A 587 1.38 -2.43 -39.01
CA ALA A 587 1.36 -1.57 -40.17
C ALA A 587 1.69 -0.11 -39.81
N ALA A 588 1.22 0.35 -38.64
CA ALA A 588 1.45 1.70 -38.14
C ALA A 588 2.86 1.92 -37.56
N THR A 589 3.49 0.87 -36.99
CA THR A 589 4.83 0.96 -36.39
C THR A 589 5.97 0.58 -37.35
N GLY A 590 5.69 0.31 -38.64
CA GLY A 590 6.70 0.08 -39.68
C GLY A 590 7.36 -1.30 -39.65
N LEU A 591 6.84 -2.25 -38.86
CA LEU A 591 7.31 -3.64 -38.81
C LEU A 591 6.54 -4.52 -39.82
N GLY A 592 6.66 -4.20 -41.11
CA GLY A 592 5.99 -4.88 -42.20
C GLY A 592 6.54 -6.27 -42.52
N GLY A 593 5.77 -7.34 -42.27
CA GLY A 593 6.06 -8.70 -42.68
C GLY A 593 4.79 -9.50 -42.97
N ARG A 594 4.77 -10.24 -44.07
CA ARG A 594 3.68 -10.98 -44.75
C ARG A 594 2.70 -11.73 -43.83
N PRO A 595 1.41 -11.88 -44.24
CA PRO A 595 0.38 -12.56 -43.46
C PRO A 595 0.69 -14.06 -43.32
N ARG A 596 0.73 -14.56 -42.09
CA ARG A 596 0.71 -15.98 -41.75
C ARG A 596 -0.44 -16.30 -40.79
N VAL A 597 -1.10 -17.39 -41.10
CA VAL A 597 -2.19 -18.13 -40.45
C VAL A 597 -2.48 -17.89 -38.94
N PRO A 598 -3.79 -17.86 -38.52
CA PRO A 598 -4.32 -17.16 -37.34
C PRO A 598 -4.08 -17.83 -35.98
N GLY A 599 -4.15 -17.06 -34.94
CA GLY A 599 -4.45 -17.40 -33.52
C GLY A 599 -3.40 -18.20 -32.74
N SER A 600 -2.94 -19.34 -33.24
CA SER A 600 -2.08 -20.26 -32.45
C SER A 600 -0.59 -19.88 -32.39
N ALA A 601 -0.08 -19.14 -33.37
CA ALA A 601 1.33 -18.76 -33.45
C ALA A 601 1.65 -17.56 -32.55
N HIS A 602 0.79 -16.56 -32.52
CA HIS A 602 0.94 -15.37 -31.67
C HIS A 602 0.86 -15.74 -30.19
N GLU A 603 -0.08 -16.60 -29.82
CA GLU A 603 -0.24 -17.03 -28.42
C GLU A 603 0.94 -17.89 -27.94
N ARG A 604 1.41 -18.80 -28.77
CA ARG A 604 2.63 -19.56 -28.46
C ARG A 604 3.86 -18.68 -28.32
N ALA A 605 3.99 -17.64 -29.17
CA ALA A 605 5.05 -16.67 -29.08
C ALA A 605 4.95 -15.84 -27.80
N ARG A 606 3.75 -15.37 -27.43
CA ARG A 606 3.50 -14.64 -26.18
C ARG A 606 3.97 -15.42 -24.96
N ILE A 607 3.50 -16.66 -24.81
CA ILE A 607 3.85 -17.52 -23.68
C ILE A 607 5.36 -17.83 -23.67
N ALA A 608 5.93 -18.19 -24.81
CA ALA A 608 7.35 -18.56 -24.91
C ALA A 608 8.28 -17.37 -24.63
N VAL A 609 7.97 -16.18 -25.14
CA VAL A 609 8.75 -14.95 -24.95
C VAL A 609 8.67 -14.50 -23.50
N ARG A 610 7.46 -14.45 -22.91
CA ARG A 610 7.27 -14.11 -21.50
C ARG A 610 8.08 -15.02 -20.59
N LYS A 611 7.93 -16.34 -20.73
CA LYS A 611 8.67 -17.34 -19.93
C LYS A 611 10.18 -17.18 -20.07
N ALA A 612 10.67 -16.92 -21.28
CA ALA A 612 12.09 -16.75 -21.52
C ALA A 612 12.63 -15.45 -20.91
N ILE A 613 11.90 -14.33 -21.00
CA ILE A 613 12.29 -13.04 -20.41
C ILE A 613 12.33 -13.14 -18.89
N VAL A 614 11.26 -13.67 -18.25
CA VAL A 614 11.22 -13.85 -16.80
C VAL A 614 12.41 -14.71 -16.34
N SER A 615 12.65 -15.85 -16.96
CA SER A 615 13.80 -16.72 -16.62
C SER A 615 15.16 -16.04 -16.84
N ALA A 616 15.27 -15.11 -17.78
CA ALA A 616 16.51 -14.34 -17.98
C ALA A 616 16.69 -13.28 -16.89
N ILE A 617 15.61 -12.59 -16.49
CA ILE A 617 15.63 -11.63 -15.38
C ILE A 617 16.00 -12.31 -14.07
N ASP A 618 15.47 -13.50 -13.79
CA ASP A 618 15.83 -14.29 -12.59
C ASP A 618 17.33 -14.64 -12.58
N ARG A 619 17.91 -14.98 -13.73
CA ARG A 619 19.35 -15.27 -13.84
C ARG A 619 20.22 -14.01 -13.67
N VAL A 620 19.74 -12.88 -14.16
CA VAL A 620 20.38 -11.57 -13.91
C VAL A 620 20.29 -11.24 -12.43
N ALA A 621 19.15 -11.47 -11.79
CA ALA A 621 18.95 -11.25 -10.35
C ALA A 621 19.87 -12.13 -9.49
N ALA A 622 20.13 -13.37 -9.92
CA ALA A 622 21.07 -14.26 -9.23
C ALA A 622 22.54 -13.78 -9.33
N ALA A 623 22.90 -13.01 -10.37
CA ALA A 623 24.23 -12.43 -10.55
C ALA A 623 24.34 -11.02 -9.92
N ASP A 624 23.29 -10.20 -10.07
CA ASP A 624 23.15 -8.86 -9.52
C ASP A 624 21.66 -8.61 -9.18
N LEU A 625 21.32 -8.74 -7.90
CA LEU A 625 19.95 -8.59 -7.41
C LEU A 625 19.36 -7.23 -7.75
N SER A 626 20.16 -6.16 -7.68
CA SER A 626 19.71 -4.79 -7.97
C SER A 626 19.39 -4.60 -9.44
N LEU A 627 20.15 -5.24 -10.32
CA LEU A 627 19.94 -5.22 -11.75
C LEU A 627 18.76 -6.08 -12.18
N GLY A 628 18.59 -7.24 -11.55
CA GLY A 628 17.40 -8.08 -11.76
C GLY A 628 16.11 -7.34 -11.40
N ARG A 629 16.08 -6.65 -10.26
CA ARG A 629 14.96 -5.79 -9.85
C ARG A 629 14.71 -4.66 -10.86
N LEU A 630 15.76 -3.96 -11.28
CA LEU A 630 15.63 -2.90 -12.29
C LEU A 630 14.95 -3.41 -13.57
N LEU A 631 15.38 -4.58 -14.09
CA LEU A 631 14.78 -5.17 -15.28
C LEU A 631 13.34 -5.64 -15.04
N SER A 632 13.05 -6.22 -13.88
CA SER A 632 11.69 -6.61 -13.50
C SER A 632 10.73 -5.41 -13.43
N ASP A 633 11.23 -4.26 -12.95
CA ASP A 633 10.45 -3.04 -12.76
C ASP A 633 10.20 -2.27 -14.07
N THR A 634 11.09 -2.41 -15.04
CA THR A 634 11.12 -1.60 -16.27
C THR A 634 10.74 -2.37 -17.53
N VAL A 635 10.63 -3.70 -17.46
CA VAL A 635 10.27 -4.58 -18.60
C VAL A 635 8.85 -5.11 -18.44
N THR A 636 7.98 -4.74 -19.37
CA THR A 636 6.62 -5.27 -19.48
C THR A 636 6.59 -6.39 -20.54
N THR A 637 5.93 -7.51 -20.22
CA THR A 637 5.78 -8.67 -21.13
C THR A 637 4.32 -9.02 -21.32
N GLY A 638 3.93 -9.33 -22.55
CA GLY A 638 2.56 -9.65 -22.94
C GLY A 638 2.48 -9.97 -24.43
N ALA A 639 1.34 -9.73 -25.06
CA ALA A 639 1.21 -9.73 -26.52
C ALA A 639 2.15 -8.68 -27.14
N ILE A 640 2.37 -7.60 -26.41
CA ILE A 640 3.35 -6.54 -26.66
C ILE A 640 4.34 -6.53 -25.50
N CYS A 641 5.61 -6.47 -25.81
CA CYS A 641 6.72 -6.35 -24.86
C CYS A 641 7.33 -4.95 -24.98
N ARG A 642 7.71 -4.35 -23.85
CA ARG A 642 8.24 -2.98 -23.79
C ARG A 642 9.25 -2.82 -22.66
N TYR A 643 10.27 -2.02 -22.90
CA TYR A 643 11.20 -1.54 -21.89
C TYR A 643 10.99 -0.04 -21.68
N ASP A 644 10.54 0.35 -20.49
CA ASP A 644 10.38 1.74 -20.08
C ASP A 644 11.49 2.10 -19.09
N PRO A 645 12.53 2.88 -19.52
CA PRO A 645 13.59 3.31 -18.61
C PRO A 645 13.04 4.13 -17.46
N ASP A 646 13.56 3.88 -16.26
CA ASP A 646 13.25 4.68 -15.08
C ASP A 646 13.91 6.08 -15.23
N PRO A 647 13.15 7.16 -15.35
CA PRO A 647 13.71 8.50 -15.52
C PRO A 647 14.50 8.97 -14.29
N ASP A 648 14.21 8.42 -13.12
CA ASP A 648 14.86 8.77 -11.85
C ASP A 648 16.16 7.98 -11.62
N ARG A 649 16.35 6.87 -12.38
CA ARG A 649 17.54 6.02 -12.36
C ARG A 649 18.04 5.75 -13.78
N PRO A 650 18.53 6.78 -14.50
CA PRO A 650 18.97 6.62 -15.87
C PRO A 650 20.15 5.62 -15.91
N VAL A 651 20.01 4.60 -16.75
CA VAL A 651 21.01 3.57 -16.96
C VAL A 651 21.50 3.64 -18.40
N ARG A 652 22.82 3.66 -18.56
CA ARG A 652 23.47 3.52 -19.87
C ARG A 652 23.82 2.06 -20.11
N TRP A 653 23.07 1.42 -20.99
CA TRP A 653 23.29 0.03 -21.34
C TRP A 653 24.45 -0.15 -22.33
N VAL A 654 25.34 -1.09 -22.05
CA VAL A 654 26.35 -1.59 -22.98
C VAL A 654 25.89 -2.95 -23.49
N LEU A 655 25.38 -2.98 -24.72
CA LEU A 655 24.65 -4.10 -25.32
C LEU A 655 25.41 -4.78 -26.45
N SER A 656 26.53 -4.23 -26.91
CA SER A 656 27.39 -4.78 -27.96
C SER A 656 28.58 -5.49 -27.36
N PRO A 657 29.15 -6.55 -28.03
CA PRO A 657 30.44 -7.08 -27.69
C PRO A 657 31.49 -5.95 -27.76
N GLY A 658 32.36 -5.84 -26.75
CA GLY A 658 33.47 -4.88 -26.74
C GLY A 658 34.59 -5.31 -27.66
#